data_b698b3ce1fc77e04c36220728c136473
#
_entry.id   b698b3ce1fc77e04c36220728c136473
#
_cell.length_a   1.000
_cell.length_b   1.000
_cell.length_c   1.000
_cell.angle_alpha   90.00
_cell.angle_beta   90.00
_cell.angle_gamma   90.00
#
_symmetry.space_group_name_H-M   'P 1'
#
loop_
_entity.id
_entity.type
_entity.pdbx_description
1 polymer ?
#
loop_
_entity_poly.entity_id
_entity_poly.type
_entity_poly.pdbx_seq_one_letter_code
_entity_poly.pdbx_strand_id
1 'polypeptide(L)'
;TVSREPNPRVRVIGLGDALPGGENVAVLQVRHSGAGPLTNEARVVFAGKGQPVRPHPVPIILPGPGAYDVRIPYEAPSAGEWEMVVGLGEAFEARCAVTVPMLYDDSYGERLPVNVPLLSLWRAASGWKIPRHRPLPRAFAKSLALRLARNEGEAVQLVVTPHVTLTNLTVTVTDLVYGKNRIPASRVRVSRVGYVPVEQTSDAAGVRGLWPDPLLPQQGSLIAAAGQHHPFWIRVHAPDAIPAGIYRGTVTIQADGVKATTVLNAEVYDFTLPDTMTCETAFGFSASTVWRYHKATGPEQRRAVLDLYLRCLGEYRLSPYDPAPMDRWSVTWRGFDTRTGKPEPGKKIAEIEPVFHWEEWDAAMTRAFESNHFNTFRIKVEGLGCGTFHARTEPVFLGFAGGTPEYELLMGKYLRGIEAHLREKGWLDKAFVYWFDEPDPKDYDFVMNGMNTLKRHAPGLRRMLTEQIEPKLFGGPHIWCPLTPSLKKTGLAERREAGDHFWWYICCVPKAPYVTEFIDHAGPALRVWLWQTWAERVAGVLIWETTYWTSDTAYPESGKPQNPYTDPMSWTTGYGVPKGTKRPWGNGDGRLLYPPLAAADGNPAGPVMDAPVPSLRLEMLCDGIEDYEYFVILQRLLQQKGGSLDPRTRQNLEALLTVPAEVSAG
;
A
#
# COMPACT_ATOMS: atom_id res chain seq x y z
N THR A 1 -64.28 -8.33 -12.79
CA THR A 1 -63.08 -9.07 -13.26
C THR A 1 -62.17 -9.29 -12.07
N VAL A 2 -62.32 -10.48 -11.46
CA VAL A 2 -61.38 -10.93 -10.41
C VAL A 2 -60.12 -11.34 -11.13
N SER A 3 -59.04 -10.55 -11.02
CA SER A 3 -57.71 -10.97 -11.45
C SER A 3 -57.28 -12.10 -10.53
N ARG A 4 -57.24 -13.32 -11.04
CA ARG A 4 -56.59 -14.45 -10.36
C ARG A 4 -55.09 -14.18 -10.37
N GLU A 5 -54.60 -13.60 -9.30
CA GLU A 5 -53.16 -13.60 -9.09
C GLU A 5 -52.70 -15.06 -8.84
N PRO A 6 -51.60 -15.49 -9.44
CA PRO A 6 -51.10 -16.85 -9.23
C PRO A 6 -50.76 -17.10 -7.76
N ASN A 7 -51.15 -18.26 -7.26
CA ASN A 7 -50.89 -18.75 -5.92
C ASN A 7 -49.96 -19.99 -6.03
N PRO A 8 -48.79 -20.02 -5.37
CA PRO A 8 -48.24 -19.07 -4.41
C PRO A 8 -47.58 -17.85 -5.08
N ARG A 9 -47.47 -16.73 -4.33
CA ARG A 9 -46.62 -15.59 -4.69
C ARG A 9 -45.23 -15.80 -4.09
N VAL A 10 -44.21 -15.55 -4.89
CA VAL A 10 -42.81 -15.79 -4.54
C VAL A 10 -42.01 -14.52 -4.78
N ARG A 11 -41.22 -14.10 -3.81
CA ARG A 11 -40.22 -13.05 -3.97
C ARG A 11 -38.99 -13.33 -3.10
N VAL A 12 -37.82 -12.96 -3.56
CA VAL A 12 -36.60 -12.97 -2.76
C VAL A 12 -36.59 -11.72 -1.89
N ILE A 13 -36.50 -11.87 -0.57
CA ILE A 13 -36.57 -10.76 0.40
C ILE A 13 -35.25 -10.51 1.13
N GLY A 14 -34.29 -11.43 1.05
CA GLY A 14 -32.95 -11.26 1.65
C GLY A 14 -31.92 -12.04 0.86
N LEU A 15 -30.91 -11.34 0.43
CA LEU A 15 -29.67 -11.88 -0.08
C LEU A 15 -28.58 -11.33 0.80
N GLY A 16 -27.84 -12.21 1.46
CA GLY A 16 -26.51 -11.87 1.93
C GLY A 16 -25.55 -11.74 0.75
N ASP A 17 -24.35 -11.23 0.98
CA ASP A 17 -23.30 -11.29 -0.05
C ASP A 17 -23.08 -12.75 -0.46
N ALA A 18 -23.12 -13.04 -1.75
CA ALA A 18 -22.90 -14.39 -2.25
C ALA A 18 -21.41 -14.73 -2.17
N LEU A 19 -21.03 -15.58 -1.21
CA LEU A 19 -19.65 -15.92 -0.91
C LEU A 19 -19.31 -17.32 -1.41
N PRO A 20 -18.44 -17.50 -2.41
CA PRO A 20 -17.96 -18.82 -2.83
C PRO A 20 -17.33 -19.59 -1.65
N GLY A 21 -17.81 -20.82 -1.42
CA GLY A 21 -17.35 -21.65 -0.28
C GLY A 21 -17.89 -21.25 1.09
N GLY A 22 -18.77 -20.24 1.15
CA GLY A 22 -19.49 -19.84 2.37
C GLY A 22 -20.88 -20.44 2.45
N GLU A 23 -21.52 -20.32 3.63
CA GLU A 23 -22.94 -20.65 3.79
C GLU A 23 -23.82 -19.52 3.23
N ASN A 24 -24.31 -19.69 2.02
CA ASN A 24 -25.22 -18.74 1.37
C ASN A 24 -26.65 -19.19 1.54
N VAL A 25 -27.54 -18.26 1.86
CA VAL A 25 -28.97 -18.53 2.04
C VAL A 25 -29.81 -17.47 1.32
N ALA A 26 -30.62 -17.90 0.38
CA ALA A 26 -31.70 -17.08 -0.18
C ALA A 26 -32.96 -17.24 0.69
N VAL A 27 -33.58 -16.12 1.06
CA VAL A 27 -34.86 -16.14 1.78
C VAL A 27 -35.98 -15.86 0.79
N LEU A 28 -36.79 -16.88 0.57
CA LEU A 28 -37.93 -16.84 -0.36
C LEU A 28 -39.20 -16.61 0.45
N GLN A 29 -39.87 -15.49 0.24
CA GLN A 29 -41.19 -15.26 0.81
C GLN A 29 -42.24 -15.91 -0.06
N VAL A 30 -42.97 -16.87 0.49
CA VAL A 30 -44.05 -17.61 -0.19
C VAL A 30 -45.36 -17.29 0.49
N ARG A 31 -46.35 -16.83 -0.29
CA ARG A 31 -47.73 -16.68 0.18
C ARG A 31 -48.55 -17.80 -0.39
N HIS A 32 -49.02 -18.68 0.49
CA HIS A 32 -49.92 -19.80 0.17
C HIS A 32 -51.34 -19.48 0.59
N SER A 33 -52.29 -19.56 -0.31
CA SER A 33 -53.71 -19.28 -0.08
C SER A 33 -54.60 -20.53 -0.26
N GLY A 34 -54.02 -21.69 -0.57
CA GLY A 34 -54.77 -22.95 -0.70
C GLY A 34 -55.18 -23.52 0.67
N ALA A 35 -56.31 -24.23 0.73
CA ALA A 35 -56.85 -24.76 1.97
C ALA A 35 -56.10 -25.97 2.56
N GLY A 36 -55.21 -26.60 1.81
CA GLY A 36 -54.42 -27.76 2.24
C GLY A 36 -52.90 -27.52 2.24
N PRO A 37 -52.10 -28.49 2.73
CA PRO A 37 -50.65 -28.37 2.69
C PRO A 37 -50.12 -28.34 1.25
N LEU A 38 -49.09 -27.52 1.03
CA LEU A 38 -48.34 -27.46 -0.22
C LEU A 38 -46.97 -28.11 -0.01
N THR A 39 -46.74 -29.23 -0.73
CA THR A 39 -45.39 -29.84 -0.79
C THR A 39 -44.78 -29.51 -2.14
N ASN A 40 -43.58 -28.97 -2.14
CA ASN A 40 -42.85 -28.58 -3.35
C ASN A 40 -41.34 -28.61 -3.14
N GLU A 41 -40.57 -28.38 -4.18
CA GLU A 41 -39.12 -28.22 -4.11
C GLU A 41 -38.73 -26.77 -4.47
N ALA A 42 -37.90 -26.17 -3.65
CA ALA A 42 -37.25 -24.92 -3.98
C ALA A 42 -35.86 -25.19 -4.56
N ARG A 43 -35.49 -24.39 -5.56
CA ARG A 43 -34.18 -24.48 -6.21
C ARG A 43 -33.60 -23.11 -6.47
N VAL A 44 -32.25 -23.00 -6.43
CA VAL A 44 -31.51 -21.82 -6.85
C VAL A 44 -30.67 -22.18 -8.08
N VAL A 45 -30.79 -21.39 -9.14
CA VAL A 45 -30.00 -21.53 -10.37
C VAL A 45 -29.36 -20.19 -10.69
N PHE A 46 -28.16 -20.20 -11.21
CA PHE A 46 -27.48 -19.00 -11.70
C PHE A 46 -27.38 -19.03 -13.22
N ALA A 47 -27.82 -17.96 -13.87
CA ALA A 47 -27.68 -17.73 -15.30
C ALA A 47 -26.66 -16.58 -15.52
N GLY A 48 -25.65 -16.78 -16.39
CA GLY A 48 -24.61 -15.80 -16.68
C GLY A 48 -23.56 -16.35 -17.63
N LYS A 49 -22.46 -15.63 -17.79
CA LYS A 49 -21.31 -16.09 -18.58
C LYS A 49 -20.57 -17.19 -17.80
N GLY A 50 -20.88 -18.44 -18.06
CA GLY A 50 -20.25 -19.58 -17.40
C GLY A 50 -21.14 -20.84 -17.45
N GLN A 51 -20.66 -21.95 -16.87
CA GLN A 51 -21.48 -23.13 -16.71
C GLN A 51 -22.50 -22.91 -15.58
N PRO A 52 -23.77 -23.28 -15.76
CA PRO A 52 -24.77 -23.16 -14.71
C PRO A 52 -24.34 -23.97 -13.48
N VAL A 53 -24.47 -23.36 -12.30
CA VAL A 53 -24.26 -24.05 -11.03
C VAL A 53 -25.36 -25.08 -10.87
N ARG A 54 -25.02 -26.31 -10.48
CA ARG A 54 -26.01 -27.38 -10.28
C ARG A 54 -26.97 -26.97 -9.16
N PRO A 55 -28.31 -27.00 -9.41
CA PRO A 55 -29.27 -26.69 -8.37
C PRO A 55 -29.24 -27.76 -7.27
N HIS A 56 -29.28 -27.32 -6.02
CA HIS A 56 -29.57 -28.19 -4.87
C HIS A 56 -31.05 -28.01 -4.53
N PRO A 57 -31.93 -28.94 -4.92
CA PRO A 57 -33.33 -28.85 -4.57
C PRO A 57 -33.53 -29.04 -3.06
N VAL A 58 -34.31 -28.17 -2.45
CA VAL A 58 -34.68 -28.21 -1.03
C VAL A 58 -36.17 -28.50 -0.93
N PRO A 59 -36.58 -29.62 -0.29
CA PRO A 59 -37.99 -29.92 -0.09
C PRO A 59 -38.63 -28.88 0.85
N ILE A 60 -39.81 -28.41 0.46
CA ILE A 60 -40.61 -27.44 1.21
C ILE A 60 -41.96 -28.02 1.50
N ILE A 61 -42.39 -27.90 2.75
CA ILE A 61 -43.76 -28.26 3.18
C ILE A 61 -44.36 -27.01 3.83
N LEU A 62 -45.40 -26.45 3.21
CA LEU A 62 -46.19 -25.35 3.78
C LEU A 62 -47.49 -25.94 4.30
N PRO A 63 -47.77 -25.85 5.60
CA PRO A 63 -48.85 -26.63 6.22
C PRO A 63 -50.27 -26.15 5.87
N GLY A 64 -50.43 -24.93 5.36
CA GLY A 64 -51.74 -24.38 4.98
C GLY A 64 -51.63 -22.92 4.53
N PRO A 65 -52.75 -22.19 4.45
CA PRO A 65 -52.74 -20.80 4.02
C PRO A 65 -51.92 -19.92 5.01
N GLY A 66 -51.07 -19.08 4.43
CA GLY A 66 -50.20 -18.20 5.23
C GLY A 66 -49.06 -17.57 4.41
N ALA A 67 -48.26 -16.75 5.07
CA ALA A 67 -47.02 -16.23 4.54
C ALA A 67 -45.83 -16.91 5.24
N TYR A 68 -44.88 -17.40 4.48
CA TYR A 68 -43.78 -18.22 4.95
C TYR A 68 -42.46 -17.67 4.39
N ASP A 69 -41.46 -17.56 5.24
CA ASP A 69 -40.08 -17.26 4.85
C ASP A 69 -39.29 -18.55 4.77
N VAL A 70 -39.03 -19.00 3.55
CA VAL A 70 -38.33 -20.24 3.26
C VAL A 70 -36.86 -19.95 3.02
N ARG A 71 -36.00 -20.58 3.80
CA ARG A 71 -34.53 -20.44 3.70
C ARG A 71 -33.99 -21.52 2.77
N ILE A 72 -33.37 -21.10 1.66
CA ILE A 72 -32.82 -22.00 0.66
C ILE A 72 -31.32 -21.84 0.61
N PRO A 73 -30.53 -22.82 1.08
CA PRO A 73 -29.07 -22.79 0.97
C PRO A 73 -28.68 -22.93 -0.51
N TYR A 74 -27.61 -22.22 -0.88
CA TYR A 74 -27.06 -22.32 -2.23
C TYR A 74 -25.56 -22.17 -2.25
N GLU A 75 -24.90 -22.72 -3.27
CA GLU A 75 -23.50 -22.49 -3.57
C GLU A 75 -23.38 -21.28 -4.49
N ALA A 76 -22.56 -20.30 -4.10
CA ALA A 76 -22.30 -19.15 -4.94
C ALA A 76 -21.50 -19.55 -6.20
N PRO A 77 -21.78 -18.96 -7.36
CA PRO A 77 -21.00 -19.17 -8.57
C PRO A 77 -19.61 -18.49 -8.45
N SER A 78 -18.79 -18.60 -9.49
CA SER A 78 -17.53 -17.85 -9.60
C SER A 78 -17.77 -16.34 -9.62
N ALA A 79 -16.71 -15.54 -9.35
CA ALA A 79 -16.78 -14.09 -9.38
C ALA A 79 -17.34 -13.56 -10.71
N GLY A 80 -18.19 -12.54 -10.63
CA GLY A 80 -18.84 -11.91 -11.77
C GLY A 80 -20.31 -11.54 -11.51
N GLU A 81 -20.96 -11.04 -12.55
CA GLU A 81 -22.38 -10.69 -12.55
C GLU A 81 -23.23 -11.88 -12.95
N TRP A 82 -24.25 -12.18 -12.17
CA TRP A 82 -25.12 -13.31 -12.34
C TRP A 82 -26.60 -12.91 -12.21
N GLU A 83 -27.48 -13.58 -12.93
CA GLU A 83 -28.89 -13.59 -12.61
C GLU A 83 -29.19 -14.84 -11.76
N MET A 84 -29.56 -14.63 -10.51
CA MET A 84 -30.02 -15.71 -9.64
C MET A 84 -31.51 -15.93 -9.85
N VAL A 85 -31.87 -17.15 -10.19
CA VAL A 85 -33.26 -17.61 -10.34
C VAL A 85 -33.58 -18.54 -9.18
N VAL A 86 -34.52 -18.13 -8.34
CA VAL A 86 -35.01 -18.94 -7.22
C VAL A 86 -36.40 -19.47 -7.62
N GLY A 87 -36.49 -20.76 -7.82
CA GLY A 87 -37.71 -21.42 -8.23
C GLY A 87 -38.42 -22.17 -7.10
N LEU A 88 -39.75 -22.24 -7.15
CA LEU A 88 -40.58 -23.12 -6.32
C LEU A 88 -41.41 -24.02 -7.26
N GLY A 89 -40.98 -25.26 -7.38
CA GLY A 89 -41.48 -26.16 -8.41
C GLY A 89 -41.16 -25.66 -9.83
N GLU A 90 -42.00 -25.98 -10.80
CA GLU A 90 -41.83 -25.57 -12.20
C GLU A 90 -42.58 -24.27 -12.56
N ALA A 91 -43.49 -23.83 -11.70
CA ALA A 91 -44.46 -22.79 -12.04
C ALA A 91 -44.14 -21.41 -11.47
N PHE A 92 -43.24 -21.30 -10.53
CA PHE A 92 -42.96 -20.04 -9.82
C PHE A 92 -41.46 -19.75 -9.76
N GLU A 93 -41.06 -18.60 -10.27
CA GLU A 93 -39.69 -18.14 -10.27
C GLU A 93 -39.62 -16.69 -9.78
N ALA A 94 -38.61 -16.38 -8.96
CA ALA A 94 -38.18 -15.02 -8.65
C ALA A 94 -36.74 -14.84 -9.17
N ARG A 95 -36.48 -13.70 -9.80
CA ARG A 95 -35.18 -13.40 -10.41
C ARG A 95 -34.56 -12.16 -9.72
N CYS A 96 -33.27 -12.20 -9.49
CA CYS A 96 -32.52 -11.06 -8.97
C CYS A 96 -31.09 -11.06 -9.49
N ALA A 97 -30.56 -9.88 -9.70
CA ALA A 97 -29.14 -9.72 -10.01
C ALA A 97 -28.30 -9.98 -8.75
N VAL A 98 -27.20 -10.71 -8.92
CA VAL A 98 -26.25 -11.03 -7.85
C VAL A 98 -24.84 -10.80 -8.39
N THR A 99 -24.07 -10.01 -7.68
CA THR A 99 -22.65 -9.82 -7.95
C THR A 99 -21.85 -10.69 -6.98
N VAL A 100 -21.04 -11.60 -7.53
CA VAL A 100 -20.00 -12.28 -6.74
C VAL A 100 -18.71 -11.48 -6.87
N PRO A 101 -18.20 -10.92 -5.76
CA PRO A 101 -17.07 -10.01 -5.82
C PRO A 101 -15.80 -10.65 -6.38
N MET A 102 -14.97 -9.85 -7.08
CA MET A 102 -13.69 -10.28 -7.65
C MET A 102 -12.68 -10.79 -6.61
N LEU A 103 -12.85 -10.46 -5.34
CA LEU A 103 -12.10 -11.07 -4.24
C LEU A 103 -12.18 -12.60 -4.27
N TYR A 104 -13.33 -13.15 -4.69
CA TYR A 104 -13.62 -14.58 -4.74
C TYR A 104 -13.38 -15.22 -6.13
N ASP A 105 -12.68 -14.52 -7.01
CA ASP A 105 -12.29 -15.08 -8.31
C ASP A 105 -11.51 -16.39 -8.12
N ASP A 106 -11.91 -17.44 -8.81
CA ASP A 106 -11.28 -18.76 -8.79
C ASP A 106 -10.55 -19.11 -10.09
N SER A 107 -10.43 -18.15 -11.01
CA SER A 107 -9.76 -18.32 -12.30
C SER A 107 -8.24 -18.41 -12.19
N TYR A 108 -7.67 -17.96 -11.06
CA TYR A 108 -6.21 -17.95 -10.83
C TYR A 108 -5.77 -19.05 -9.86
N GLY A 109 -4.45 -19.26 -9.84
CA GLY A 109 -3.78 -20.24 -8.99
C GLY A 109 -3.63 -21.61 -9.65
N GLU A 110 -2.72 -22.41 -9.13
CA GLU A 110 -2.39 -23.73 -9.66
C GLU A 110 -2.12 -24.70 -8.52
N ARG A 111 -2.77 -25.87 -8.55
CA ARG A 111 -2.56 -26.94 -7.56
C ARG A 111 -1.17 -27.51 -7.68
N LEU A 112 -0.57 -27.81 -6.54
CA LEU A 112 0.72 -28.46 -6.45
C LEU A 112 0.53 -29.95 -6.09
N PRO A 113 1.41 -30.85 -6.56
CA PRO A 113 1.40 -32.22 -6.12
C PRO A 113 1.67 -32.29 -4.62
N VAL A 114 0.92 -33.13 -3.91
CA VAL A 114 1.07 -33.37 -2.49
C VAL A 114 0.91 -34.87 -2.21
N ASN A 115 1.74 -35.38 -1.33
CA ASN A 115 1.81 -36.81 -0.99
C ASN A 115 1.00 -37.20 0.26
N VAL A 116 0.24 -36.26 0.84
CA VAL A 116 -0.58 -36.49 2.04
C VAL A 116 -2.02 -36.11 1.76
N PRO A 117 -3.01 -36.94 2.13
CA PRO A 117 -4.41 -36.70 1.81
C PRO A 117 -5.10 -35.66 2.71
N LEU A 118 -4.42 -35.20 3.78
CA LEU A 118 -5.02 -34.34 4.80
C LEU A 118 -5.05 -32.85 4.43
N LEU A 119 -4.40 -32.47 3.31
CA LEU A 119 -4.37 -31.09 2.82
C LEU A 119 -4.20 -31.03 1.30
N SER A 120 -4.60 -29.92 0.72
CA SER A 120 -4.26 -29.51 -0.63
C SER A 120 -3.25 -28.37 -0.59
N LEU A 121 -2.29 -28.40 -1.53
CA LEU A 121 -1.35 -27.30 -1.77
C LEU A 121 -1.63 -26.68 -3.13
N TRP A 122 -1.48 -25.37 -3.20
CA TRP A 122 -1.54 -24.64 -4.45
C TRP A 122 -0.70 -23.35 -4.38
N ARG A 123 -0.40 -22.78 -5.53
CA ARG A 123 0.36 -21.54 -5.63
C ARG A 123 -0.44 -20.43 -6.31
N ALA A 124 -0.12 -19.18 -5.97
CA ALA A 124 -0.57 -18.00 -6.69
C ALA A 124 0.56 -16.98 -6.78
N ALA A 125 0.49 -16.09 -7.77
CA ALA A 125 1.39 -14.95 -7.84
C ALA A 125 1.13 -13.98 -6.67
N SER A 126 2.12 -13.14 -6.36
CA SER A 126 2.08 -12.17 -5.27
C SER A 126 0.91 -11.19 -5.37
N GLY A 127 0.52 -10.75 -6.57
CA GLY A 127 -0.56 -9.78 -6.76
C GLY A 127 -1.97 -10.24 -6.37
N TRP A 128 -2.20 -11.52 -6.06
CA TRP A 128 -3.53 -12.01 -5.72
C TRP A 128 -3.85 -11.87 -4.23
N LYS A 129 -5.01 -11.30 -3.92
CA LYS A 129 -5.58 -11.28 -2.57
C LYS A 129 -6.45 -12.52 -2.38
N ILE A 130 -5.93 -13.50 -1.65
CA ILE A 130 -6.55 -14.83 -1.50
C ILE A 130 -7.52 -14.81 -0.33
N PRO A 131 -8.84 -14.99 -0.54
CA PRO A 131 -9.82 -15.06 0.55
C PRO A 131 -9.69 -16.39 1.32
N ARG A 132 -10.25 -16.42 2.54
CA ARG A 132 -10.31 -17.65 3.36
C ARG A 132 -11.09 -18.78 2.71
N HIS A 133 -12.08 -18.41 1.91
CA HIS A 133 -13.00 -19.36 1.29
C HIS A 133 -13.13 -19.06 -0.21
N ARG A 134 -12.82 -20.03 -1.02
CA ARG A 134 -13.06 -20.08 -2.47
C ARG A 134 -12.86 -21.51 -2.95
N PRO A 135 -13.33 -21.90 -4.14
CA PRO A 135 -12.97 -23.18 -4.74
C PRO A 135 -11.45 -23.31 -4.95
N LEU A 136 -10.93 -24.54 -4.87
CA LEU A 136 -9.53 -24.82 -5.24
C LEU A 136 -9.30 -24.52 -6.72
N PRO A 137 -8.11 -24.04 -7.10
CA PRO A 137 -7.77 -23.80 -8.52
C PRO A 137 -7.95 -25.05 -9.37
N ARG A 138 -8.29 -24.88 -10.65
CA ARG A 138 -8.44 -25.99 -11.60
C ARG A 138 -7.12 -26.36 -12.29
N ALA A 139 -6.24 -25.39 -12.47
CA ALA A 139 -4.92 -25.60 -13.10
C ALA A 139 -3.94 -26.28 -12.15
N PHE A 140 -2.87 -26.88 -12.72
CA PHE A 140 -1.85 -27.58 -11.97
C PHE A 140 -0.46 -27.05 -12.33
N ALA A 141 0.41 -26.99 -11.34
CA ALA A 141 1.84 -26.71 -11.48
C ALA A 141 2.66 -27.81 -10.81
N LYS A 142 3.92 -27.95 -11.21
CA LYS A 142 4.84 -28.95 -10.64
C LYS A 142 5.55 -28.45 -9.38
N SER A 143 5.68 -27.13 -9.21
CA SER A 143 6.48 -26.49 -8.16
C SER A 143 6.06 -25.04 -7.96
N LEU A 144 6.51 -24.43 -6.88
CA LEU A 144 6.56 -22.96 -6.75
C LEU A 144 7.61 -22.42 -7.74
N ALA A 145 7.35 -21.24 -8.30
CA ALA A 145 8.28 -20.57 -9.19
C ALA A 145 8.17 -19.07 -9.05
N LEU A 146 9.31 -18.38 -9.07
CA LEU A 146 9.43 -16.94 -9.15
C LEU A 146 10.64 -16.57 -10.04
N ARG A 147 10.70 -15.33 -10.48
CA ARG A 147 11.75 -14.77 -11.33
C ARG A 147 12.16 -13.44 -10.78
N LEU A 148 13.46 -13.19 -10.73
CA LEU A 148 13.99 -11.96 -10.16
C LEU A 148 15.37 -11.62 -10.73
N ALA A 149 15.73 -10.36 -10.72
CA ALA A 149 17.09 -9.91 -10.95
C ALA A 149 17.97 -10.15 -9.71
N ARG A 150 19.27 -9.96 -9.84
CA ARG A 150 20.14 -9.82 -8.68
C ARG A 150 19.77 -8.54 -7.90
N ASN A 151 19.95 -8.55 -6.58
CA ASN A 151 19.57 -7.47 -5.66
C ASN A 151 18.06 -7.12 -5.69
N GLU A 152 17.22 -8.08 -6.03
CA GLU A 152 15.77 -7.96 -6.05
C GLU A 152 15.12 -8.90 -5.03
N GLY A 153 13.99 -8.49 -4.50
CA GLY A 153 13.16 -9.31 -3.63
C GLY A 153 11.82 -9.62 -4.26
N GLU A 154 11.59 -10.84 -4.73
CA GLU A 154 10.34 -11.25 -5.37
C GLU A 154 9.63 -12.33 -4.56
N ALA A 155 8.30 -12.41 -4.64
CA ALA A 155 7.50 -13.30 -3.82
C ALA A 155 6.54 -14.21 -4.61
N VAL A 156 6.22 -15.35 -3.99
CA VAL A 156 5.16 -16.27 -4.44
C VAL A 156 4.33 -16.69 -3.23
N GLN A 157 3.04 -16.89 -3.42
CA GLN A 157 2.17 -17.41 -2.37
C GLN A 157 2.06 -18.94 -2.47
N LEU A 158 2.40 -19.63 -1.36
CA LEU A 158 2.06 -21.03 -1.13
C LEU A 158 0.80 -21.07 -0.29
N VAL A 159 -0.24 -21.71 -0.77
CA VAL A 159 -1.51 -21.81 -0.04
C VAL A 159 -1.71 -23.24 0.45
N VAL A 160 -1.91 -23.36 1.75
CA VAL A 160 -2.27 -24.61 2.44
C VAL A 160 -3.77 -24.61 2.68
N THR A 161 -4.47 -25.63 2.15
CA THR A 161 -5.91 -25.84 2.38
C THR A 161 -6.10 -27.17 3.09
N PRO A 162 -6.23 -27.18 4.42
CA PRO A 162 -6.41 -28.42 5.18
C PRO A 162 -7.80 -29.04 4.95
N HIS A 163 -7.88 -30.36 4.88
CA HIS A 163 -9.16 -31.10 4.85
C HIS A 163 -9.64 -31.43 6.27
N VAL A 164 -8.75 -31.38 7.25
CA VAL A 164 -9.01 -31.48 8.68
C VAL A 164 -8.29 -30.34 9.39
N THR A 165 -8.76 -29.87 10.51
CA THR A 165 -8.06 -28.81 11.27
C THR A 165 -6.67 -29.29 11.67
N LEU A 166 -5.64 -28.51 11.30
CA LEU A 166 -4.25 -28.77 11.61
C LEU A 166 -3.77 -27.80 12.69
N THR A 167 -2.95 -28.29 13.61
CA THR A 167 -2.31 -27.48 14.66
C THR A 167 -0.81 -27.38 14.42
N ASN A 168 -0.19 -26.31 14.92
CA ASN A 168 1.25 -26.05 14.79
C ASN A 168 1.74 -26.01 13.33
N LEU A 169 0.89 -25.48 12.42
CA LEU A 169 1.24 -25.36 11.02
C LEU A 169 2.39 -24.36 10.83
N THR A 170 3.46 -24.82 10.20
CA THR A 170 4.66 -24.05 9.84
C THR A 170 5.09 -24.33 8.40
N VAL A 171 5.77 -23.37 7.78
CA VAL A 171 6.37 -23.49 6.45
C VAL A 171 7.83 -23.04 6.54
N THR A 172 8.75 -23.89 6.09
CA THR A 172 10.18 -23.57 6.06
C THR A 172 10.75 -23.81 4.67
N VAL A 173 11.83 -23.10 4.35
CA VAL A 173 12.51 -23.19 3.05
C VAL A 173 13.99 -23.43 3.31
N THR A 174 14.60 -24.37 2.56
CA THR A 174 16.05 -24.61 2.61
C THR A 174 16.80 -23.53 1.81
N ASP A 175 18.14 -23.56 1.86
CA ASP A 175 18.94 -22.86 0.85
C ASP A 175 18.45 -23.24 -0.56
N LEU A 176 18.42 -22.25 -1.47
CA LEU A 176 18.17 -22.52 -2.88
C LEU A 176 19.52 -22.65 -3.59
N VAL A 177 19.71 -23.74 -4.36
CA VAL A 177 21.03 -24.14 -4.90
C VAL A 177 21.00 -24.19 -6.42
N TYR A 178 22.06 -23.65 -7.04
CA TYR A 178 22.39 -23.79 -8.46
C TYR A 178 23.89 -24.15 -8.63
N GLY A 179 24.20 -25.39 -8.96
CA GLY A 179 25.56 -25.89 -8.96
C GLY A 179 26.23 -25.76 -7.59
N LYS A 180 27.33 -25.01 -7.50
CA LYS A 180 28.01 -24.69 -6.23
C LYS A 180 27.54 -23.42 -5.56
N ASN A 181 26.67 -22.64 -6.23
CA ASN A 181 26.15 -21.36 -5.75
C ASN A 181 24.85 -21.55 -4.99
N ARG A 182 24.57 -20.64 -4.06
CA ARG A 182 23.35 -20.71 -3.25
C ARG A 182 22.79 -19.34 -2.91
N ILE A 183 21.48 -19.26 -2.79
CA ILE A 183 20.77 -18.22 -2.05
C ILE A 183 20.49 -18.81 -0.67
N PRO A 184 21.09 -18.29 0.42
CA PRO A 184 20.91 -18.85 1.76
C PRO A 184 19.46 -18.76 2.22
N ALA A 185 19.00 -19.71 3.05
CA ALA A 185 17.67 -19.68 3.65
C ALA A 185 17.38 -18.39 4.46
N SER A 186 18.43 -17.74 4.98
CA SER A 186 18.32 -16.43 5.64
C SER A 186 17.90 -15.28 4.71
N ARG A 187 18.01 -15.48 3.39
CA ARG A 187 17.51 -14.56 2.35
C ARG A 187 16.10 -14.91 1.86
N VAL A 188 15.47 -15.92 2.49
CA VAL A 188 14.09 -16.33 2.20
C VAL A 188 13.23 -16.00 3.42
N ARG A 189 12.33 -15.03 3.27
CA ARG A 189 11.37 -14.68 4.30
C ARG A 189 10.07 -15.44 4.04
N VAL A 190 9.56 -16.14 5.06
CA VAL A 190 8.27 -16.81 5.01
C VAL A 190 7.34 -16.18 6.04
N SER A 191 6.27 -15.55 5.57
CA SER A 191 5.27 -14.90 6.40
C SER A 191 3.91 -15.56 6.23
N ARG A 192 3.07 -15.52 7.28
CA ARG A 192 1.65 -15.87 7.18
C ARG A 192 0.89 -14.67 6.66
N VAL A 193 0.00 -14.86 5.70
CA VAL A 193 -0.91 -13.78 5.30
C VAL A 193 -2.00 -13.66 6.37
N GLY A 194 -2.04 -12.51 7.03
CA GLY A 194 -3.08 -12.13 7.98
C GLY A 194 -4.29 -11.53 7.27
N TYR A 195 -5.39 -11.41 8.00
CA TYR A 195 -6.65 -10.86 7.48
C TYR A 195 -7.17 -9.78 8.39
N VAL A 196 -7.76 -8.76 7.77
CA VAL A 196 -8.41 -7.66 8.48
C VAL A 196 -9.89 -7.56 8.07
N PRO A 197 -10.80 -7.23 9.00
CA PRO A 197 -12.23 -7.13 8.69
C PRO A 197 -12.55 -5.77 8.06
N VAL A 198 -13.01 -5.78 6.82
CA VAL A 198 -13.59 -4.60 6.16
C VAL A 198 -15.09 -4.61 6.41
N GLU A 199 -15.56 -3.82 7.35
CA GLU A 199 -16.98 -3.68 7.68
C GLU A 199 -17.64 -2.58 6.84
N GLN A 200 -16.88 -1.52 6.53
CA GLN A 200 -17.26 -0.44 5.64
C GLN A 200 -16.25 -0.35 4.50
N THR A 201 -16.74 -0.35 3.26
CA THR A 201 -15.88 -0.26 2.07
C THR A 201 -15.28 1.12 1.90
N SER A 202 -14.11 1.20 1.27
CA SER A 202 -13.42 2.46 0.98
C SER A 202 -14.16 3.29 -0.06
N ASP A 203 -14.79 2.63 -1.04
CA ASP A 203 -15.66 3.22 -2.07
C ASP A 203 -16.62 2.16 -2.64
N ALA A 204 -17.28 2.48 -3.75
CA ALA A 204 -18.26 1.60 -4.39
C ALA A 204 -17.64 0.34 -5.03
N ALA A 205 -16.34 0.33 -5.31
CA ALA A 205 -15.64 -0.84 -5.86
C ALA A 205 -15.14 -1.80 -4.77
N GLY A 206 -15.09 -1.34 -3.51
CA GLY A 206 -14.69 -2.14 -2.37
C GLY A 206 -15.75 -3.17 -1.99
N VAL A 207 -15.32 -4.21 -1.30
CA VAL A 207 -16.18 -5.32 -0.85
C VAL A 207 -15.98 -5.57 0.64
N ARG A 208 -17.07 -5.77 1.38
CA ARG A 208 -17.02 -6.16 2.80
C ARG A 208 -16.48 -7.59 2.93
N GLY A 209 -15.82 -7.87 4.04
CA GLY A 209 -15.33 -9.20 4.36
C GLY A 209 -13.94 -9.21 4.98
N LEU A 210 -13.35 -10.40 5.07
CA LEU A 210 -11.99 -10.59 5.58
C LEU A 210 -10.99 -10.45 4.42
N TRP A 211 -10.23 -9.38 4.44
CA TRP A 211 -9.25 -9.07 3.41
C TRP A 211 -7.83 -9.42 3.84
N PRO A 212 -7.06 -10.13 2.99
CA PRO A 212 -5.66 -10.39 3.25
C PRO A 212 -4.85 -9.10 3.08
N ASP A 213 -4.02 -8.74 4.07
CA ASP A 213 -3.12 -7.59 3.94
C ASP A 213 -1.85 -7.69 4.81
N PRO A 214 -1.87 -7.90 6.17
CA PRO A 214 -0.63 -7.97 6.94
C PRO A 214 0.14 -9.27 6.70
N LEU A 215 1.46 -9.17 6.54
CA LEU A 215 2.39 -10.29 6.37
C LEU A 215 3.03 -10.66 7.71
N LEU A 216 2.33 -11.46 8.48
CA LEU A 216 2.68 -11.80 9.86
C LEU A 216 3.90 -12.74 9.92
N PRO A 217 4.85 -12.54 10.83
CA PRO A 217 5.91 -13.50 11.07
C PRO A 217 5.34 -14.83 11.56
N GLN A 218 6.03 -15.93 11.27
CA GLN A 218 5.63 -17.25 11.76
C GLN A 218 6.05 -17.43 13.23
N GLN A 219 5.35 -16.74 14.12
CA GLN A 219 5.54 -16.87 15.57
C GLN A 219 4.33 -17.55 16.20
N GLY A 220 4.57 -18.42 17.18
CA GLY A 220 3.53 -19.16 17.88
C GLY A 220 2.88 -20.29 17.04
N SER A 221 1.92 -20.97 17.65
CA SER A 221 1.16 -22.05 17.01
C SER A 221 0.09 -21.49 16.08
N LEU A 222 0.10 -21.89 14.80
CA LEU A 222 -0.98 -21.62 13.87
C LEU A 222 -1.95 -22.80 13.86
N ILE A 223 -3.20 -22.51 14.17
CA ILE A 223 -4.32 -23.43 13.96
C ILE A 223 -4.88 -23.13 12.56
N ALA A 224 -4.77 -24.10 11.68
CA ALA A 224 -5.28 -24.02 10.32
C ALA A 224 -6.61 -24.77 10.22
N ALA A 225 -7.71 -24.03 10.15
CA ALA A 225 -9.05 -24.59 10.10
C ALA A 225 -9.32 -25.38 8.83
N ALA A 226 -10.05 -26.49 8.93
CA ALA A 226 -10.45 -27.31 7.79
C ALA A 226 -11.24 -26.50 6.76
N GLY A 227 -10.98 -26.73 5.48
CA GLY A 227 -11.67 -26.07 4.36
C GLY A 227 -11.28 -24.61 4.11
N GLN A 228 -10.47 -23.99 4.98
CA GLN A 228 -10.02 -22.63 4.79
C GLN A 228 -8.65 -22.56 4.09
N HIS A 229 -8.44 -21.51 3.33
CA HIS A 229 -7.14 -21.21 2.72
C HIS A 229 -6.22 -20.48 3.69
N HIS A 230 -4.99 -20.97 3.83
CA HIS A 230 -3.93 -20.41 4.66
C HIS A 230 -2.74 -20.06 3.76
N PRO A 231 -2.70 -18.82 3.19
CA PRO A 231 -1.59 -18.40 2.35
C PRO A 231 -0.33 -18.11 3.18
N PHE A 232 0.80 -18.57 2.67
CA PHE A 232 2.12 -18.22 3.13
C PHE A 232 2.84 -17.45 2.03
N TRP A 233 3.35 -16.28 2.38
CA TRP A 233 4.10 -15.39 1.53
C TRP A 233 5.57 -15.80 1.59
N ILE A 234 6.13 -16.28 0.48
CA ILE A 234 7.53 -16.70 0.39
C ILE A 234 8.25 -15.67 -0.47
N ARG A 235 9.01 -14.77 0.17
CA ARG A 235 9.81 -13.74 -0.49
C ARG A 235 11.26 -14.18 -0.51
N VAL A 236 11.87 -14.24 -1.71
CA VAL A 236 13.27 -14.55 -1.95
C VAL A 236 13.99 -13.26 -2.33
N HIS A 237 15.11 -12.96 -1.68
CA HIS A 237 15.99 -11.86 -2.06
C HIS A 237 17.27 -12.43 -2.68
N ALA A 238 17.50 -12.18 -3.98
CA ALA A 238 18.70 -12.60 -4.65
C ALA A 238 19.90 -11.72 -4.28
N PRO A 239 21.04 -12.28 -3.83
CA PRO A 239 22.25 -11.49 -3.64
C PRO A 239 22.70 -10.83 -4.94
N ASP A 240 23.44 -9.72 -4.83
CA ASP A 240 23.99 -8.96 -5.95
C ASP A 240 25.11 -9.70 -6.73
N ALA A 241 25.84 -10.56 -6.04
CA ALA A 241 27.04 -11.24 -6.57
C ALA A 241 26.84 -12.74 -6.81
N ILE A 242 25.67 -13.16 -7.36
CA ILE A 242 25.43 -14.57 -7.71
C ILE A 242 25.27 -14.74 -9.23
N PRO A 243 25.64 -15.89 -9.80
CA PRO A 243 25.38 -16.19 -11.21
C PRO A 243 23.90 -16.26 -11.55
N ALA A 244 23.54 -15.86 -12.76
CA ALA A 244 22.22 -16.10 -13.31
C ALA A 244 21.95 -17.61 -13.43
N GLY A 245 20.70 -18.03 -13.24
CA GLY A 245 20.31 -19.44 -13.31
C GLY A 245 19.11 -19.77 -12.44
N ILE A 246 18.70 -21.04 -12.45
CA ILE A 246 17.55 -21.52 -11.69
C ILE A 246 18.04 -22.16 -10.38
N TYR A 247 17.82 -21.44 -9.29
CA TYR A 247 18.11 -21.87 -7.92
C TYR A 247 16.94 -22.67 -7.36
N ARG A 248 17.22 -23.84 -6.77
CA ARG A 248 16.20 -24.77 -6.29
C ARG A 248 16.34 -25.04 -4.80
N GLY A 249 15.22 -24.94 -4.09
CA GLY A 249 15.13 -25.29 -2.68
C GLY A 249 13.90 -26.13 -2.38
N THR A 250 13.88 -26.73 -1.20
CA THR A 250 12.73 -27.49 -0.70
C THR A 250 11.92 -26.64 0.26
N VAL A 251 10.64 -26.56 0.02
CA VAL A 251 9.66 -25.98 0.95
C VAL A 251 9.01 -27.12 1.72
N THR A 252 9.12 -27.08 3.05
CA THR A 252 8.52 -28.05 3.96
C THR A 252 7.33 -27.44 4.68
N ILE A 253 6.20 -28.09 4.57
CA ILE A 253 4.96 -27.77 5.29
C ILE A 253 4.84 -28.80 6.41
N GLN A 254 4.81 -28.35 7.66
CA GLN A 254 4.74 -29.23 8.83
C GLN A 254 3.63 -28.78 9.77
N ALA A 255 2.87 -29.77 10.26
CA ALA A 255 1.86 -29.61 11.30
C ALA A 255 1.88 -30.86 12.18
N ASP A 256 1.10 -30.88 13.28
CA ASP A 256 1.02 -32.06 14.11
C ASP A 256 0.50 -33.26 13.32
N GLY A 257 1.33 -34.30 13.21
CA GLY A 257 1.03 -35.53 12.46
C GLY A 257 1.10 -35.40 10.92
N VAL A 258 1.50 -34.25 10.37
CA VAL A 258 1.53 -33.99 8.93
C VAL A 258 2.87 -33.40 8.50
N LYS A 259 3.46 -33.96 7.43
CA LYS A 259 4.62 -33.38 6.76
C LYS A 259 4.46 -33.51 5.25
N ALA A 260 4.47 -32.39 4.54
CA ALA A 260 4.45 -32.32 3.07
C ALA A 260 5.62 -31.47 2.58
N THR A 261 6.03 -31.69 1.35
CA THR A 261 7.11 -30.91 0.71
C THR A 261 6.75 -30.52 -0.71
N THR A 262 7.26 -29.39 -1.15
CA THR A 262 7.25 -28.96 -2.56
C THR A 262 8.57 -28.30 -2.91
N VAL A 263 8.83 -28.09 -4.21
CA VAL A 263 10.05 -27.44 -4.69
C VAL A 263 9.76 -25.96 -4.94
N LEU A 264 10.72 -25.10 -4.58
CA LEU A 264 10.78 -23.69 -4.98
C LEU A 264 11.88 -23.51 -6.02
N ASN A 265 11.53 -22.97 -7.19
CA ASN A 265 12.46 -22.56 -8.22
C ASN A 265 12.50 -21.03 -8.27
N ALA A 266 13.69 -20.45 -8.12
CA ALA A 266 13.96 -19.03 -8.30
C ALA A 266 14.87 -18.86 -9.52
N GLU A 267 14.34 -18.30 -10.61
CA GLU A 267 15.11 -17.96 -11.80
C GLU A 267 15.73 -16.57 -11.62
N VAL A 268 17.05 -16.53 -11.47
CA VAL A 268 17.81 -15.29 -11.33
C VAL A 268 18.29 -14.83 -12.70
N TYR A 269 17.92 -13.60 -13.09
CA TYR A 269 18.31 -12.98 -14.35
C TYR A 269 19.75 -12.48 -14.34
N ASP A 270 20.33 -12.30 -15.54
CA ASP A 270 21.73 -11.86 -15.70
C ASP A 270 21.86 -10.32 -15.72
N PHE A 271 21.21 -9.66 -14.78
CA PHE A 271 21.45 -8.25 -14.47
C PHE A 271 21.14 -7.98 -13.00
N THR A 272 21.56 -6.81 -12.51
CA THR A 272 21.47 -6.43 -11.10
C THR A 272 20.71 -5.12 -10.97
N LEU A 273 19.73 -5.07 -10.07
CA LEU A 273 19.10 -3.82 -9.68
C LEU A 273 20.08 -2.99 -8.83
N PRO A 274 20.12 -1.66 -8.99
CA PRO A 274 20.95 -0.81 -8.15
C PRO A 274 20.42 -0.80 -6.70
N ASP A 275 21.29 -0.46 -5.75
CA ASP A 275 20.87 -0.28 -4.35
C ASP A 275 19.92 0.91 -4.21
N THR A 276 20.22 2.01 -4.91
CA THR A 276 19.38 3.21 -4.92
C THR A 276 18.59 3.28 -6.22
N MET A 277 17.25 3.25 -6.13
CA MET A 277 16.34 3.26 -7.27
C MET A 277 16.29 4.64 -7.94
N THR A 278 15.97 4.65 -9.25
CA THR A 278 15.84 5.88 -10.03
C THR A 278 14.51 6.59 -9.76
N CYS A 279 13.41 5.84 -9.59
CA CYS A 279 12.15 6.44 -9.20
C CYS A 279 12.29 7.08 -7.81
N GLU A 280 12.09 8.38 -7.72
CA GLU A 280 12.17 9.09 -6.44
C GLU A 280 10.97 8.73 -5.54
N THR A 281 11.24 8.50 -4.25
CA THR A 281 10.20 8.09 -3.30
C THR A 281 10.16 9.05 -2.12
N ALA A 282 8.95 9.49 -1.74
CA ALA A 282 8.75 10.41 -0.61
C ALA A 282 7.55 9.94 0.23
N PHE A 283 7.85 9.32 1.38
CA PHE A 283 6.83 8.69 2.20
C PHE A 283 6.76 9.31 3.59
N GLY A 284 5.53 9.60 4.04
CA GLY A 284 5.30 9.99 5.42
C GLY A 284 5.63 8.84 6.38
N PHE A 285 6.21 9.18 7.52
CA PHE A 285 6.53 8.24 8.59
C PHE A 285 6.50 8.94 9.94
N SER A 286 5.68 8.46 10.86
CA SER A 286 5.54 9.04 12.20
C SER A 286 6.28 8.23 13.25
N ALA A 287 7.53 8.61 13.53
CA ALA A 287 8.31 8.00 14.62
C ALA A 287 7.58 8.11 15.98
N SER A 288 6.87 9.20 16.24
CA SER A 288 6.12 9.38 17.49
C SER A 288 4.96 8.39 17.63
N THR A 289 4.23 8.10 16.56
CA THR A 289 3.18 7.06 16.55
C THR A 289 3.79 5.69 16.79
N VAL A 290 4.90 5.38 16.13
CA VAL A 290 5.64 4.12 16.31
C VAL A 290 6.09 3.97 17.75
N TRP A 291 6.78 4.95 18.33
CA TRP A 291 7.23 4.88 19.72
C TRP A 291 6.08 4.71 20.72
N ARG A 292 4.95 5.37 20.48
CA ARG A 292 3.76 5.24 21.30
C ARG A 292 3.23 3.81 21.29
N TYR A 293 3.01 3.22 20.11
CA TYR A 293 2.51 1.85 19.98
C TYR A 293 3.47 0.83 20.59
N HIS A 294 4.76 1.00 20.34
CA HIS A 294 5.81 0.15 20.91
C HIS A 294 6.07 0.37 22.41
N LYS A 295 5.47 1.41 23.01
CA LYS A 295 5.77 1.85 24.38
C LYS A 295 7.27 2.10 24.61
N ALA A 296 7.96 2.61 23.60
CA ALA A 296 9.37 2.96 23.65
C ALA A 296 9.56 4.33 24.31
N THR A 297 9.96 4.37 25.56
CA THR A 297 10.02 5.60 26.36
C THR A 297 11.44 6.17 26.48
N GLY A 298 12.45 5.30 26.59
CA GLY A 298 13.87 5.71 26.67
C GLY A 298 14.51 5.95 25.29
N PRO A 299 15.58 6.76 25.22
CA PRO A 299 16.26 7.06 23.95
C PRO A 299 16.82 5.82 23.25
N GLU A 300 17.38 4.86 23.98
CA GLU A 300 17.89 3.60 23.45
C GLU A 300 16.78 2.76 22.80
N GLN A 301 15.64 2.60 23.50
CA GLN A 301 14.48 1.87 22.96
C GLN A 301 13.92 2.55 21.70
N ARG A 302 13.79 3.89 21.74
CA ARG A 302 13.34 4.68 20.57
C ARG A 302 14.28 4.52 19.39
N ARG A 303 15.58 4.52 19.62
CA ARG A 303 16.59 4.30 18.58
C ARG A 303 16.46 2.91 17.99
N ALA A 304 16.46 1.88 18.82
CA ALA A 304 16.39 0.50 18.37
C ALA A 304 15.10 0.22 17.56
N VAL A 305 13.95 0.73 18.02
CA VAL A 305 12.69 0.62 17.27
C VAL A 305 12.74 1.41 15.97
N LEU A 306 13.24 2.66 15.98
CA LEU A 306 13.38 3.48 14.77
C LEU A 306 14.23 2.78 13.71
N ASP A 307 15.36 2.20 14.09
CA ASP A 307 16.28 1.50 13.17
C ASP A 307 15.63 0.28 12.51
N LEU A 308 14.70 -0.42 13.20
CA LEU A 308 13.91 -1.50 12.60
C LEU A 308 12.99 -0.99 11.48
N TYR A 309 12.33 0.15 11.70
CA TYR A 309 11.44 0.74 10.70
C TYR A 309 12.21 1.34 9.53
N LEU A 310 13.29 2.08 9.76
CA LEU A 310 14.11 2.65 8.69
C LEU A 310 14.72 1.55 7.82
N ARG A 311 15.19 0.46 8.43
CA ARG A 311 15.67 -0.72 7.70
C ARG A 311 14.56 -1.34 6.86
N CYS A 312 13.37 -1.52 7.43
CA CYS A 312 12.22 -2.04 6.70
C CYS A 312 11.86 -1.16 5.51
N LEU A 313 11.79 0.17 5.68
CA LEU A 313 11.54 1.10 4.59
C LEU A 313 12.62 0.98 3.49
N GLY A 314 13.90 0.89 3.85
CA GLY A 314 15.00 0.67 2.90
C GLY A 314 14.89 -0.65 2.14
N GLU A 315 14.56 -1.75 2.82
CA GLU A 315 14.31 -3.06 2.19
C GLU A 315 13.18 -3.02 1.14
N TYR A 316 12.21 -2.10 1.31
CA TYR A 316 11.10 -1.88 0.39
C TYR A 316 11.28 -0.67 -0.53
N ARG A 317 12.51 -0.12 -0.63
CA ARG A 317 12.88 0.98 -1.54
C ARG A 317 12.18 2.31 -1.25
N LEU A 318 11.69 2.54 -0.04
CA LEU A 318 10.92 3.71 0.36
C LEU A 318 11.75 4.70 1.17
N SER A 319 11.85 5.95 0.72
CA SER A 319 12.52 7.03 1.44
C SER A 319 11.52 7.76 2.35
N PRO A 320 11.72 7.80 3.68
CA PRO A 320 10.87 8.60 4.56
C PRO A 320 11.15 10.09 4.41
N TYR A 321 10.15 10.95 4.67
CA TYR A 321 10.35 12.41 4.67
C TYR A 321 11.48 12.85 5.59
N ASP A 322 11.59 12.26 6.77
CA ASP A 322 12.61 12.55 7.77
C ASP A 322 13.33 11.26 8.16
N PRO A 323 14.51 10.97 7.58
CA PRO A 323 15.29 9.79 7.92
C PRO A 323 15.99 9.89 9.28
N ALA A 324 16.09 11.08 9.88
CA ALA A 324 16.84 11.35 11.10
C ALA A 324 16.00 12.04 12.20
N PRO A 325 14.81 11.52 12.58
CA PRO A 325 13.91 12.21 13.50
C PRO A 325 14.46 12.35 14.93
N MET A 326 15.47 11.58 15.32
CA MET A 326 16.15 11.66 16.60
C MET A 326 17.43 12.52 16.57
N ASP A 327 18.02 12.70 15.40
CA ASP A 327 19.33 13.34 15.22
C ASP A 327 19.16 14.63 14.41
N ARG A 328 18.44 15.59 14.99
CA ARG A 328 18.10 16.83 14.29
C ARG A 328 19.29 17.78 14.27
N TRP A 329 19.59 18.34 13.10
CA TRP A 329 20.47 19.49 13.04
C TRP A 329 19.83 20.72 13.71
N SER A 330 20.66 21.64 14.16
CA SER A 330 20.21 22.89 14.78
C SER A 330 21.07 24.07 14.34
N VAL A 331 20.58 25.26 14.59
CA VAL A 331 21.32 26.50 14.33
C VAL A 331 21.27 27.39 15.55
N THR A 332 22.43 27.89 15.95
CA THR A 332 22.57 28.98 16.91
C THR A 332 23.03 30.27 16.20
N TRP A 333 22.85 31.40 16.83
CA TRP A 333 23.08 32.69 16.18
C TRP A 333 24.08 33.50 16.97
N ARG A 334 25.28 33.70 16.42
CA ARG A 334 26.29 34.55 17.01
C ARG A 334 25.86 36.00 16.88
N GLY A 335 25.89 36.77 17.98
CA GLY A 335 25.52 38.18 18.02
C GLY A 335 24.00 38.42 18.16
N PHE A 336 23.21 37.35 18.45
CA PHE A 336 21.75 37.46 18.63
C PHE A 336 21.31 36.67 19.85
N ASP A 337 20.61 37.32 20.75
CA ASP A 337 19.96 36.66 21.89
C ASP A 337 18.57 36.15 21.48
N THR A 338 18.46 34.87 21.21
CA THR A 338 17.19 34.22 20.81
C THR A 338 16.13 34.26 21.91
N ARG A 339 16.51 34.42 23.17
CA ARG A 339 15.59 34.53 24.31
C ARG A 339 14.87 35.87 24.33
N THR A 340 15.56 36.95 23.97
CA THR A 340 14.96 38.29 23.90
C THR A 340 14.48 38.67 22.51
N GLY A 341 14.88 37.92 21.47
CA GLY A 341 14.56 38.22 20.08
C GLY A 341 15.29 39.48 19.56
N LYS A 342 16.45 39.80 20.10
CA LYS A 342 17.20 41.04 19.78
C LYS A 342 18.67 40.75 19.53
N PRO A 343 19.33 41.61 18.71
CA PRO A 343 20.80 41.63 18.66
C PRO A 343 21.42 41.82 20.04
N GLU A 344 22.53 41.18 20.26
CA GLU A 344 23.35 41.43 21.46
C GLU A 344 23.80 42.91 21.53
N PRO A 345 24.05 43.44 22.73
CA PRO A 345 24.45 44.85 22.91
C PRO A 345 25.62 45.25 21.99
N GLY A 346 25.42 46.30 21.21
CA GLY A 346 26.40 46.84 20.27
C GLY A 346 26.53 46.12 18.93
N LYS A 347 25.75 45.05 18.70
CA LYS A 347 25.69 44.32 17.43
C LYS A 347 24.65 44.89 16.48
N LYS A 348 25.01 44.96 15.19
CA LYS A 348 24.08 45.26 14.09
C LYS A 348 23.53 43.97 13.52
N ILE A 349 22.35 44.00 12.94
CA ILE A 349 21.72 42.83 12.29
C ILE A 349 22.64 42.19 11.24
N ALA A 350 23.40 43.01 10.51
CA ALA A 350 24.37 42.53 9.50
C ALA A 350 25.53 41.70 10.06
N GLU A 351 25.82 41.83 11.36
CA GLU A 351 26.92 41.12 12.05
C GLU A 351 26.44 39.80 12.69
N ILE A 352 25.15 39.51 12.62
CA ILE A 352 24.57 38.27 13.13
C ILE A 352 24.86 37.14 12.15
N GLU A 353 25.45 36.04 12.65
CA GLU A 353 25.86 34.91 11.84
C GLU A 353 25.24 33.59 12.34
N PRO A 354 24.69 32.74 11.46
CA PRO A 354 24.25 31.40 11.85
C PRO A 354 25.48 30.50 12.12
N VAL A 355 25.36 29.70 13.15
CA VAL A 355 26.29 28.60 13.47
C VAL A 355 25.50 27.32 13.45
N PHE A 356 25.76 26.49 12.46
CA PHE A 356 25.05 25.25 12.26
C PHE A 356 25.74 24.11 13.04
N HIS A 357 24.94 23.20 13.57
CA HIS A 357 25.35 21.99 14.28
C HIS A 357 24.80 20.78 13.51
N TRP A 358 25.63 20.20 12.66
CA TRP A 358 25.27 19.15 11.71
C TRP A 358 25.69 17.74 12.14
N GLU A 359 26.60 17.59 13.09
CA GLU A 359 27.41 16.41 13.33
C GLU A 359 26.56 15.13 13.52
N GLU A 360 25.57 15.18 14.40
CA GLU A 360 24.69 14.03 14.66
C GLU A 360 23.78 13.74 13.47
N TRP A 361 23.24 14.81 12.86
CA TRP A 361 22.38 14.69 11.69
C TRP A 361 23.16 14.13 10.49
N ASP A 362 24.36 14.59 10.22
CA ASP A 362 25.23 14.10 9.16
C ASP A 362 25.49 12.60 9.30
N ALA A 363 25.83 12.15 10.52
CA ALA A 363 26.04 10.73 10.79
C ALA A 363 24.78 9.88 10.54
N ALA A 364 23.59 10.41 10.91
CA ALA A 364 22.33 9.74 10.65
C ALA A 364 21.97 9.71 9.16
N MET A 365 22.17 10.83 8.44
CA MET A 365 21.90 10.91 7.00
C MET A 365 22.87 10.06 6.17
N THR A 366 24.14 9.96 6.60
CA THR A 366 25.08 9.03 5.98
C THR A 366 24.56 7.59 6.06
N ARG A 367 24.13 7.15 7.26
CA ARG A 367 23.50 5.82 7.41
C ARG A 367 22.24 5.67 6.55
N ALA A 368 21.43 6.71 6.44
CA ALA A 368 20.22 6.70 5.62
C ALA A 368 20.51 6.43 4.14
N PHE A 369 21.58 7.00 3.60
CA PHE A 369 21.96 6.82 2.21
C PHE A 369 22.80 5.57 1.96
N GLU A 370 23.75 5.25 2.84
CA GLU A 370 24.67 4.14 2.63
C GLU A 370 24.08 2.78 3.05
N SER A 371 23.26 2.74 4.11
CA SER A 371 22.72 1.49 4.65
C SER A 371 21.27 1.22 4.27
N ASN A 372 20.45 2.27 4.11
CA ASN A 372 19.04 2.14 3.76
C ASN A 372 18.75 2.58 2.31
N HIS A 373 19.75 3.12 1.60
CA HIS A 373 19.69 3.50 0.18
C HIS A 373 18.55 4.46 -0.20
N PHE A 374 18.15 5.32 0.75
CA PHE A 374 17.12 6.33 0.49
C PHE A 374 17.55 7.29 -0.62
N ASN A 375 16.64 7.65 -1.52
CA ASN A 375 16.94 8.46 -2.69
C ASN A 375 16.47 9.92 -2.56
N THR A 376 15.58 10.22 -1.61
CA THR A 376 15.14 11.58 -1.30
C THR A 376 14.97 11.81 0.20
N PHE A 377 14.86 13.05 0.60
CA PHE A 377 14.43 13.46 1.95
C PHE A 377 13.92 14.89 1.95
N ARG A 378 13.00 15.20 2.87
CA ARG A 378 12.51 16.54 3.09
C ARG A 378 13.43 17.29 4.06
N ILE A 379 14.09 18.34 3.57
CA ILE A 379 14.78 19.27 4.48
C ILE A 379 13.79 20.27 5.08
N LYS A 380 13.76 20.32 6.41
CA LYS A 380 12.90 21.26 7.12
C LYS A 380 13.55 22.65 7.12
N VAL A 381 12.85 23.64 6.59
CA VAL A 381 13.23 25.05 6.61
C VAL A 381 12.29 25.81 7.51
N GLU A 382 12.84 26.58 8.43
CA GLU A 382 12.08 27.44 9.35
C GLU A 382 11.87 28.83 8.77
N GLY A 383 10.87 29.57 9.27
CA GLY A 383 10.66 30.97 8.96
C GLY A 383 9.86 31.28 7.69
N LEU A 384 9.53 30.31 6.86
CA LEU A 384 8.70 30.51 5.65
C LEU A 384 7.18 30.64 5.95
N GLY A 385 6.79 30.53 7.22
CA GLY A 385 5.43 30.21 7.58
C GLY A 385 5.12 28.73 7.30
N CYS A 386 3.88 28.36 7.41
CA CYS A 386 3.40 27.04 6.98
C CYS A 386 1.89 27.09 6.74
N GLY A 387 1.35 26.10 6.06
CA GLY A 387 -0.09 26.04 5.87
C GLY A 387 -0.56 24.85 5.07
N THR A 388 -1.87 24.76 5.09
CA THR A 388 -2.69 23.91 4.25
C THR A 388 -3.86 24.75 3.75
N PHE A 389 -4.70 24.20 2.89
CA PHE A 389 -5.92 24.86 2.42
C PHE A 389 -6.90 25.28 3.56
N HIS A 390 -6.68 24.85 4.81
CA HIS A 390 -7.52 25.20 5.96
C HIS A 390 -7.03 26.42 6.74
N ALA A 391 -5.72 26.48 6.99
CA ALA A 391 -5.13 27.53 7.80
C ALA A 391 -3.65 27.70 7.45
N ARG A 392 -3.15 28.92 7.65
CA ARG A 392 -1.74 29.23 7.46
C ARG A 392 -1.21 30.08 8.61
N THR A 393 0.08 30.02 8.81
CA THR A 393 0.84 30.91 9.70
C THR A 393 1.75 31.79 8.87
N GLU A 394 1.78 33.08 9.15
CA GLU A 394 2.60 34.04 8.41
C GLU A 394 4.10 33.79 8.66
N PRO A 395 4.97 34.12 7.68
CA PRO A 395 6.41 33.94 7.80
C PRO A 395 6.98 34.87 8.87
N VAL A 396 7.68 34.27 9.82
CA VAL A 396 8.43 34.99 10.88
C VAL A 396 9.74 34.24 11.10
N PHE A 397 10.86 34.98 11.11
CA PHE A 397 12.16 34.39 11.37
C PHE A 397 12.93 35.22 12.39
N LEU A 398 13.37 34.61 13.49
CA LEU A 398 14.01 35.26 14.63
C LEU A 398 13.23 36.48 15.17
N GLY A 399 11.91 36.44 15.09
CA GLY A 399 11.03 37.54 15.53
C GLY A 399 10.78 38.63 14.48
N PHE A 400 11.43 38.58 13.33
CA PHE A 400 11.19 39.49 12.20
C PHE A 400 10.15 38.95 11.24
N ALA A 401 9.19 39.79 10.89
CA ALA A 401 8.14 39.42 9.95
C ALA A 401 8.69 39.28 8.52
N GLY A 402 8.11 38.36 7.74
CA GLY A 402 8.43 38.17 6.34
C GLY A 402 8.35 39.46 5.53
N GLY A 403 9.33 39.68 4.64
CA GLY A 403 9.44 40.88 3.81
C GLY A 403 10.14 42.07 4.47
N THR A 404 10.50 42.00 5.77
CA THR A 404 11.33 43.03 6.38
C THR A 404 12.80 42.87 5.99
N PRO A 405 13.61 43.96 5.93
CA PRO A 405 15.02 43.87 5.59
C PRO A 405 15.81 42.91 6.51
N GLU A 406 15.46 42.89 7.78
CA GLU A 406 16.08 42.01 8.80
C GLU A 406 15.77 40.54 8.50
N TYR A 407 14.49 40.23 8.20
CA TYR A 407 14.09 38.90 7.79
C TYR A 407 14.86 38.45 6.54
N GLU A 408 14.87 39.26 5.48
CA GLU A 408 15.55 38.92 4.23
C GLU A 408 17.05 38.65 4.42
N LEU A 409 17.71 39.46 5.26
CA LEU A 409 19.14 39.29 5.53
C LEU A 409 19.45 38.01 6.29
N LEU A 410 18.70 37.74 7.38
CA LEU A 410 18.95 36.60 8.27
C LEU A 410 18.49 35.29 7.60
N MET A 411 17.32 35.31 6.96
CA MET A 411 16.82 34.18 6.17
C MET A 411 17.78 33.83 5.04
N GLY A 412 18.35 34.84 4.37
CA GLY A 412 19.33 34.63 3.32
C GLY A 412 20.62 33.95 3.83
N LYS A 413 21.14 34.33 5.00
CA LYS A 413 22.29 33.65 5.60
C LYS A 413 21.98 32.21 5.98
N TYR A 414 20.82 31.98 6.57
CA TYR A 414 20.30 30.66 6.95
C TYR A 414 20.17 29.73 5.75
N LEU A 415 19.46 30.14 4.71
CA LEU A 415 19.19 29.32 3.54
C LEU A 415 20.48 29.01 2.75
N ARG A 416 21.38 30.01 2.58
CA ARG A 416 22.67 29.76 1.93
C ARG A 416 23.51 28.76 2.70
N GLY A 417 23.48 28.81 4.04
CA GLY A 417 24.20 27.84 4.88
C GLY A 417 23.67 26.42 4.67
N ILE A 418 22.36 26.23 4.62
CA ILE A 418 21.75 24.93 4.34
C ILE A 418 22.14 24.42 2.95
N GLU A 419 21.98 25.24 1.91
CA GLU A 419 22.32 24.82 0.53
C GLU A 419 23.81 24.48 0.41
N ALA A 420 24.69 25.30 0.99
CA ALA A 420 26.15 25.06 0.95
C ALA A 420 26.50 23.72 1.60
N HIS A 421 25.96 23.44 2.79
CA HIS A 421 26.21 22.18 3.49
C HIS A 421 25.70 20.95 2.68
N LEU A 422 24.47 20.99 2.17
CA LEU A 422 23.92 19.92 1.36
C LEU A 422 24.73 19.70 0.07
N ARG A 423 25.24 20.77 -0.53
CA ARG A 423 26.11 20.71 -1.71
C ARG A 423 27.46 20.09 -1.37
N GLU A 424 28.09 20.50 -0.25
CA GLU A 424 29.33 19.92 0.24
C GLU A 424 29.23 18.42 0.49
N LYS A 425 28.11 17.97 1.06
CA LYS A 425 27.84 16.55 1.33
C LYS A 425 27.41 15.75 0.08
N GLY A 426 27.12 16.41 -1.04
CA GLY A 426 26.58 15.74 -2.23
C GLY A 426 25.11 15.26 -2.06
N TRP A 427 24.36 15.90 -1.16
CA TRP A 427 22.96 15.52 -0.85
C TRP A 427 21.93 16.50 -1.41
N LEU A 428 22.37 17.59 -2.05
CA LEU A 428 21.50 18.66 -2.51
C LEU A 428 20.41 18.15 -3.48
N ASP A 429 20.78 17.27 -4.41
CA ASP A 429 19.86 16.71 -5.42
C ASP A 429 18.85 15.71 -4.82
N LYS A 430 19.12 15.21 -3.60
CA LYS A 430 18.20 14.34 -2.87
C LYS A 430 17.22 15.13 -2.00
N ALA A 431 17.58 16.37 -1.62
CA ALA A 431 16.80 17.21 -0.72
C ALA A 431 15.66 17.91 -1.45
N PHE A 432 14.52 18.01 -0.78
CA PHE A 432 13.41 18.87 -1.20
C PHE A 432 12.80 19.62 -0.02
N VAL A 433 12.29 20.82 -0.28
CA VAL A 433 11.55 21.63 0.69
C VAL A 433 10.06 21.51 0.37
N TYR A 434 9.29 21.11 1.38
CA TYR A 434 7.85 20.99 1.34
C TYR A 434 7.27 21.52 2.66
N TRP A 435 6.67 22.72 2.62
CA TRP A 435 6.19 23.40 3.83
C TRP A 435 4.74 23.85 3.76
N PHE A 436 4.13 23.83 2.58
CA PHE A 436 2.72 24.14 2.36
C PHE A 436 2.07 22.97 1.63
N ASP A 437 0.90 22.57 2.09
CA ASP A 437 0.19 21.40 1.59
C ASP A 437 -1.13 21.81 0.91
N GLU A 438 -1.35 21.33 -0.34
CA GLU A 438 -2.57 21.50 -1.13
C GLU A 438 -3.14 22.95 -1.06
N PRO A 439 -2.45 23.98 -1.59
CA PRO A 439 -2.90 25.35 -1.48
C PRO A 439 -4.17 25.63 -2.29
N ASP A 440 -5.13 26.33 -1.70
CA ASP A 440 -6.21 26.94 -2.46
C ASP A 440 -5.70 28.15 -3.29
N PRO A 441 -6.41 28.56 -4.36
CA PRO A 441 -6.05 29.77 -5.12
C PRO A 441 -5.88 31.05 -4.30
N LYS A 442 -6.53 31.16 -3.13
CA LYS A 442 -6.36 32.26 -2.16
C LYS A 442 -4.97 32.28 -1.51
N ASP A 443 -4.26 31.16 -1.49
CA ASP A 443 -2.96 30.98 -0.84
C ASP A 443 -1.79 31.07 -1.82
N TYR A 444 -2.04 31.15 -3.15
CA TYR A 444 -0.99 31.11 -4.15
C TYR A 444 0.02 32.26 -4.01
N ASP A 445 -0.41 33.48 -3.70
CA ASP A 445 0.52 34.60 -3.47
C ASP A 445 1.41 34.35 -2.26
N PHE A 446 0.88 33.79 -1.18
CA PHE A 446 1.63 33.40 -0.01
C PHE A 446 2.68 32.31 -0.34
N VAL A 447 2.24 31.27 -1.04
CA VAL A 447 3.13 30.18 -1.48
C VAL A 447 4.25 30.72 -2.40
N MET A 448 3.89 31.56 -3.37
CA MET A 448 4.87 32.16 -4.27
C MET A 448 5.87 33.08 -3.55
N ASN A 449 5.48 33.80 -2.54
CA ASN A 449 6.40 34.58 -1.70
C ASN A 449 7.46 33.71 -1.03
N GLY A 450 7.05 32.56 -0.44
CA GLY A 450 7.97 31.59 0.13
C GLY A 450 8.87 30.92 -0.92
N MET A 451 8.29 30.52 -2.07
CA MET A 451 9.06 29.95 -3.20
C MET A 451 10.12 30.93 -3.73
N ASN A 452 9.77 32.23 -3.86
CA ASN A 452 10.68 33.27 -4.31
C ASN A 452 11.78 33.55 -3.29
N THR A 453 11.48 33.46 -2.00
CA THR A 453 12.49 33.58 -0.93
C THR A 453 13.52 32.43 -1.02
N LEU A 454 13.06 31.19 -1.18
CA LEU A 454 13.93 30.05 -1.42
C LEU A 454 14.75 30.22 -2.70
N LYS A 455 14.11 30.59 -3.81
CA LYS A 455 14.77 30.79 -5.10
C LYS A 455 15.86 31.86 -5.04
N ARG A 456 15.64 32.94 -4.28
CA ARG A 456 16.58 34.05 -4.14
C ARG A 456 17.80 33.66 -3.31
N HIS A 457 17.62 32.92 -2.25
CA HIS A 457 18.66 32.67 -1.24
C HIS A 457 19.28 31.28 -1.30
N ALA A 458 18.58 30.29 -1.82
CA ALA A 458 19.02 28.91 -1.98
C ALA A 458 18.43 28.29 -3.26
N PRO A 459 18.84 28.79 -4.45
CA PRO A 459 18.25 28.39 -5.72
C PRO A 459 18.40 26.91 -6.03
N GLY A 460 19.40 26.23 -5.50
CA GLY A 460 19.63 24.80 -5.68
C GLY A 460 18.72 23.90 -4.85
N LEU A 461 18.07 24.42 -3.81
CA LEU A 461 17.08 23.63 -3.05
C LEU A 461 15.84 23.38 -3.89
N ARG A 462 15.51 22.11 -4.09
CA ARG A 462 14.28 21.70 -4.82
C ARG A 462 13.06 22.08 -4.00
N ARG A 463 12.12 22.77 -4.62
CA ARG A 463 10.85 23.22 -4.01
C ARG A 463 9.72 22.35 -4.50
N MET A 464 9.05 21.63 -3.62
CA MET A 464 7.95 20.72 -3.95
C MET A 464 6.63 21.32 -3.47
N LEU A 465 5.56 21.09 -4.26
CA LEU A 465 4.22 21.49 -3.94
C LEU A 465 3.22 20.42 -4.39
N THR A 466 2.28 20.06 -3.52
CA THR A 466 1.16 19.14 -3.79
C THR A 466 0.06 19.85 -4.58
N GLU A 467 0.37 20.22 -5.82
CA GLU A 467 -0.53 20.97 -6.70
C GLU A 467 -0.33 20.56 -8.17
N GLN A 468 -1.37 20.67 -8.96
CA GLN A 468 -1.31 20.53 -10.41
C GLN A 468 -0.69 21.76 -11.06
N ILE A 469 -0.43 21.68 -12.39
CA ILE A 469 0.07 22.82 -13.16
C ILE A 469 -0.92 23.99 -13.08
N GLU A 470 -0.51 25.06 -12.41
CA GLU A 470 -1.26 26.31 -12.27
C GLU A 470 -0.41 27.50 -12.71
N PRO A 471 -0.86 28.31 -13.69
CA PRO A 471 -0.05 29.41 -14.24
C PRO A 471 0.41 30.43 -13.20
N LYS A 472 -0.38 30.66 -12.15
CA LYS A 472 -0.03 31.58 -11.07
C LYS A 472 1.17 31.11 -10.22
N LEU A 473 1.50 29.82 -10.29
CA LEU A 473 2.60 29.21 -9.54
C LEU A 473 3.86 28.98 -10.39
N PHE A 474 3.85 29.41 -11.68
CA PHE A 474 5.01 29.21 -12.56
C PHE A 474 6.27 29.89 -12.02
N GLY A 475 7.38 29.16 -12.06
CA GLY A 475 8.68 29.58 -11.51
C GLY A 475 8.83 29.44 -10.00
N GLY A 476 7.77 28.98 -9.31
CA GLY A 476 7.80 28.65 -7.89
C GLY A 476 8.28 27.22 -7.65
N PRO A 477 7.45 26.18 -7.83
CA PRO A 477 7.86 24.79 -7.65
C PRO A 477 8.93 24.35 -8.65
N HIS A 478 9.86 23.49 -8.21
CA HIS A 478 10.67 22.64 -9.08
C HIS A 478 9.98 21.28 -9.26
N ILE A 479 9.28 20.80 -8.23
CA ILE A 479 8.59 19.51 -8.21
C ILE A 479 7.11 19.79 -8.04
N TRP A 480 6.34 19.50 -9.07
CA TRP A 480 4.88 19.48 -9.03
C TRP A 480 4.43 18.08 -8.64
N CYS A 481 3.59 17.99 -7.63
CA CYS A 481 3.12 16.72 -7.09
C CYS A 481 1.60 16.69 -6.98
N PRO A 482 0.84 16.62 -8.11
CA PRO A 482 -0.61 16.53 -8.10
C PRO A 482 -1.09 15.15 -7.65
N LEU A 483 -2.37 15.05 -7.25
CA LEU A 483 -3.10 13.80 -7.26
C LEU A 483 -3.04 13.15 -8.64
N THR A 484 -2.97 11.82 -8.70
CA THR A 484 -2.88 11.07 -9.97
C THR A 484 -3.88 11.55 -11.04
N PRO A 485 -5.19 11.73 -10.77
CA PRO A 485 -6.14 12.20 -11.77
C PRO A 485 -5.93 13.67 -12.19
N SER A 486 -5.24 14.43 -11.36
CA SER A 486 -5.02 15.86 -11.56
C SER A 486 -3.76 16.18 -12.37
N LEU A 487 -3.02 15.18 -12.84
CA LEU A 487 -1.89 15.39 -13.73
C LEU A 487 -2.39 15.90 -15.09
N LYS A 488 -2.41 17.22 -15.22
CA LYS A 488 -2.86 17.89 -16.46
C LYS A 488 -1.84 17.65 -17.57
N LYS A 489 -2.27 17.00 -18.64
CA LYS A 489 -1.40 16.74 -19.81
C LYS A 489 -1.13 18.01 -20.63
N THR A 490 -2.04 18.99 -20.59
CA THR A 490 -1.87 20.29 -21.25
C THR A 490 -0.81 21.11 -20.52
N GLY A 491 0.20 21.57 -21.25
CA GLY A 491 1.32 22.34 -20.69
C GLY A 491 2.42 21.51 -20.03
N LEU A 492 2.26 20.17 -19.96
CA LEU A 492 3.24 19.29 -19.30
C LEU A 492 4.60 19.28 -20.02
N ALA A 493 4.59 19.29 -21.37
CA ALA A 493 5.81 19.32 -22.18
C ALA A 493 6.59 20.62 -21.96
N GLU A 494 5.92 21.76 -22.06
CA GLU A 494 6.50 23.09 -21.87
C GLU A 494 7.09 23.26 -20.46
N ARG A 495 6.42 22.69 -19.46
CA ARG A 495 6.93 22.74 -18.08
C ARG A 495 8.17 21.87 -17.87
N ARG A 496 8.23 20.71 -18.51
CA ARG A 496 9.44 19.86 -18.51
C ARG A 496 10.61 20.55 -19.23
N GLU A 497 10.35 21.19 -20.38
CA GLU A 497 11.36 21.98 -21.09
C GLU A 497 11.87 23.17 -20.26
N ALA A 498 11.01 23.74 -19.39
CA ALA A 498 11.39 24.78 -18.45
C ALA A 498 12.18 24.25 -17.22
N GLY A 499 12.40 22.94 -17.14
CA GLY A 499 13.17 22.29 -16.06
C GLY A 499 12.34 21.84 -14.85
N ASP A 500 11.02 21.85 -14.96
CA ASP A 500 10.16 21.34 -13.88
C ASP A 500 10.14 19.81 -13.88
N HIS A 501 10.09 19.24 -12.68
CA HIS A 501 9.95 17.82 -12.41
C HIS A 501 8.53 17.50 -11.96
N PHE A 502 8.09 16.27 -12.23
CA PHE A 502 6.76 15.81 -11.85
C PHE A 502 6.87 14.57 -10.97
N TRP A 503 6.28 14.68 -9.80
CA TRP A 503 5.86 13.57 -8.95
C TRP A 503 4.35 13.52 -8.95
N TRP A 504 3.77 12.53 -8.31
CA TRP A 504 2.36 12.47 -8.02
C TRP A 504 2.08 11.67 -6.76
N TYR A 505 0.87 11.78 -6.23
CA TYR A 505 0.50 11.08 -5.02
C TYR A 505 -0.90 10.50 -5.09
N ILE A 506 -1.15 9.56 -4.16
CA ILE A 506 -2.45 9.00 -3.82
C ILE A 506 -2.60 9.04 -2.29
N CYS A 507 -3.85 9.09 -1.82
CA CYS A 507 -4.22 9.08 -0.40
C CYS A 507 -5.66 8.54 -0.26
N CYS A 508 -6.47 9.13 0.64
CA CYS A 508 -7.91 8.87 0.71
C CYS A 508 -8.65 9.16 -0.63
N VAL A 509 -7.99 9.79 -1.56
CA VAL A 509 -8.35 10.00 -2.98
C VAL A 509 -7.13 9.72 -3.86
N PRO A 510 -7.31 9.37 -5.14
CA PRO A 510 -8.57 9.18 -5.83
C PRO A 510 -9.32 7.94 -5.37
N LYS A 511 -10.56 7.78 -5.82
CA LYS A 511 -11.35 6.56 -5.70
C LYS A 511 -11.32 5.79 -7.02
N ALA A 512 -11.84 4.57 -7.04
CA ALA A 512 -11.99 3.81 -8.28
C ALA A 512 -12.69 4.67 -9.37
N PRO A 513 -12.32 4.55 -10.67
CA PRO A 513 -11.48 3.50 -11.27
C PRO A 513 -9.96 3.73 -11.17
N TYR A 514 -9.52 4.82 -10.59
CA TYR A 514 -8.09 5.12 -10.46
C TYR A 514 -7.39 4.15 -9.49
N VAL A 515 -6.07 4.05 -9.61
CA VAL A 515 -5.25 3.32 -8.65
C VAL A 515 -5.38 3.93 -7.26
N THR A 516 -5.50 3.06 -6.26
CA THR A 516 -5.62 3.43 -4.85
C THR A 516 -4.70 2.56 -3.99
N GLU A 517 -4.49 2.98 -2.74
CA GLU A 517 -3.76 2.18 -1.74
C GLU A 517 -4.69 1.39 -0.80
N PHE A 518 -5.98 1.19 -1.15
CA PHE A 518 -6.94 0.59 -0.23
C PHE A 518 -6.82 -0.93 -0.14
N ILE A 519 -7.06 -1.43 1.09
CA ILE A 519 -7.04 -2.87 1.39
C ILE A 519 -8.10 -3.62 0.58
N ASP A 520 -9.29 -3.04 0.45
CA ASP A 520 -10.46 -3.63 -0.22
C ASP A 520 -10.50 -3.41 -1.74
N HIS A 521 -9.34 -3.15 -2.34
CA HIS A 521 -9.13 -3.05 -3.79
C HIS A 521 -8.17 -4.14 -4.30
N ALA A 522 -7.96 -4.18 -5.62
CA ALA A 522 -7.12 -5.17 -6.28
C ALA A 522 -5.68 -5.18 -5.72
N GLY A 523 -5.11 -6.37 -5.57
CA GLY A 523 -3.75 -6.54 -5.04
C GLY A 523 -2.68 -5.78 -5.80
N PRO A 524 -2.58 -5.89 -7.16
CA PRO A 524 -1.52 -5.27 -7.94
C PRO A 524 -1.68 -3.75 -8.15
N ALA A 525 -2.68 -3.09 -7.55
CA ALA A 525 -2.94 -1.67 -7.78
C ALA A 525 -1.70 -0.79 -7.63
N LEU A 526 -0.93 -0.93 -6.54
CA LEU A 526 0.28 -0.13 -6.33
C LEU A 526 1.43 -0.50 -7.27
N ARG A 527 1.52 -1.75 -7.74
CA ARG A 527 2.47 -2.15 -8.79
C ARG A 527 2.11 -1.48 -10.13
N VAL A 528 0.82 -1.48 -10.48
CA VAL A 528 0.28 -0.81 -11.68
C VAL A 528 0.53 0.70 -11.63
N TRP A 529 0.43 1.32 -10.45
CA TRP A 529 0.72 2.74 -10.28
C TRP A 529 2.13 3.13 -10.75
N LEU A 530 3.13 2.30 -10.49
CA LEU A 530 4.51 2.55 -10.92
C LEU A 530 4.69 2.34 -12.43
N TRP A 531 3.92 1.45 -13.04
CA TRP A 531 3.87 1.33 -14.50
C TRP A 531 3.25 2.58 -15.14
N GLN A 532 2.16 3.12 -14.56
CA GLN A 532 1.59 4.41 -14.96
C GLN A 532 2.57 5.55 -14.73
N THR A 533 3.32 5.53 -13.62
CA THR A 533 4.40 6.49 -13.33
C THR A 533 5.44 6.53 -14.45
N TRP A 534 5.85 5.36 -14.94
CA TRP A 534 6.73 5.25 -16.11
C TRP A 534 6.07 5.80 -17.39
N ALA A 535 4.84 5.34 -17.68
CA ALA A 535 4.12 5.73 -18.91
C ALA A 535 3.93 7.24 -19.01
N GLU A 536 3.59 7.90 -17.92
CA GLU A 536 3.40 9.35 -17.86
C GLU A 536 4.72 10.12 -17.64
N ARG A 537 5.88 9.44 -17.62
CA ARG A 537 7.20 10.04 -17.39
C ARG A 537 7.24 10.88 -16.11
N VAL A 538 6.63 10.38 -15.07
CA VAL A 538 6.66 10.94 -13.73
C VAL A 538 7.90 10.41 -13.01
N ALA A 539 8.66 11.28 -12.34
CA ALA A 539 9.96 10.94 -11.77
C ALA A 539 9.88 10.39 -10.35
N GLY A 540 8.77 10.58 -9.67
CA GLY A 540 8.65 10.16 -8.26
C GLY A 540 7.22 10.00 -7.78
N VAL A 541 7.09 9.31 -6.65
CA VAL A 541 5.81 8.97 -6.01
C VAL A 541 5.83 9.38 -4.54
N LEU A 542 4.66 9.83 -4.07
CA LEU A 542 4.47 10.26 -2.70
C LEU A 542 3.25 9.58 -2.09
N ILE A 543 3.38 9.10 -0.84
CA ILE A 543 2.27 8.74 0.03
C ILE A 543 2.46 9.47 1.36
N TRP A 544 1.41 10.14 1.82
CA TRP A 544 1.45 11.10 2.91
C TRP A 544 1.85 10.49 4.27
N GLU A 545 1.57 9.19 4.50
CA GLU A 545 1.93 8.46 5.72
C GLU A 545 2.00 6.95 5.46
N THR A 546 2.82 6.23 6.23
CA THR A 546 2.96 4.76 6.19
C THR A 546 2.54 4.08 7.50
N THR A 547 2.42 4.85 8.58
CA THR A 547 2.16 4.41 9.95
C THR A 547 0.98 5.14 10.62
N TYR A 548 -0.01 5.59 9.85
CA TYR A 548 -1.23 6.23 10.35
C TYR A 548 -2.17 5.21 11.02
N TRP A 549 -1.76 4.70 12.17
CA TRP A 549 -2.51 3.63 12.88
C TRP A 549 -3.68 4.17 13.68
N THR A 550 -3.68 5.44 14.03
CA THR A 550 -4.75 6.09 14.78
C THR A 550 -4.79 7.58 14.50
N SER A 551 -5.95 8.17 14.71
CA SER A 551 -6.16 9.62 14.69
C SER A 551 -6.47 10.10 16.10
N ASP A 552 -5.70 11.02 16.65
CA ASP A 552 -5.93 11.57 17.99
C ASP A 552 -7.22 12.44 18.06
N THR A 553 -7.79 12.79 16.90
CA THR A 553 -9.07 13.48 16.82
C THR A 553 -10.25 12.52 16.74
N ALA A 554 -10.11 11.40 16.00
CA ALA A 554 -11.14 10.37 15.87
C ALA A 554 -11.16 9.38 17.06
N TYR A 555 -9.99 9.20 17.72
CA TYR A 555 -9.78 8.39 18.93
C TYR A 555 -9.19 9.25 20.05
N PRO A 556 -9.97 10.15 20.66
CA PRO A 556 -9.44 11.13 21.62
C PRO A 556 -9.15 10.54 23.01
N GLU A 557 -9.59 9.32 23.30
CA GLU A 557 -9.37 8.69 24.60
C GLU A 557 -7.92 8.24 24.74
N SER A 558 -7.23 8.78 25.76
CA SER A 558 -5.88 8.36 26.09
C SER A 558 -5.85 6.87 26.48
N GLY A 559 -4.89 6.12 25.90
CA GLY A 559 -4.73 4.69 26.16
C GLY A 559 -5.68 3.76 25.41
N LYS A 560 -6.54 4.30 24.51
CA LYS A 560 -7.41 3.51 23.63
C LYS A 560 -7.24 3.94 22.15
N PRO A 561 -6.04 3.87 21.59
CA PRO A 561 -5.86 4.15 20.18
C PRO A 561 -6.51 3.04 19.34
N GLN A 562 -6.64 3.29 18.04
CA GLN A 562 -7.21 2.34 17.09
C GLN A 562 -6.27 1.12 16.92
N ASN A 563 -6.83 -0.08 16.83
CA ASN A 563 -6.10 -1.27 16.43
C ASN A 563 -6.25 -1.51 14.92
N PRO A 564 -5.20 -1.35 14.09
CA PRO A 564 -5.29 -1.46 12.64
C PRO A 564 -5.59 -2.89 12.12
N TYR A 565 -5.46 -3.92 12.97
CA TYR A 565 -5.79 -5.30 12.62
C TYR A 565 -7.28 -5.60 12.74
N THR A 566 -7.99 -4.93 13.65
CA THR A 566 -9.43 -5.15 13.90
C THR A 566 -10.29 -4.02 13.35
N ASP A 567 -9.70 -2.87 13.06
CA ASP A 567 -10.35 -1.72 12.43
C ASP A 567 -9.39 -1.12 11.37
N PRO A 568 -9.46 -1.62 10.12
CA PRO A 568 -8.56 -1.20 9.06
C PRO A 568 -8.90 0.17 8.46
N MET A 569 -10.09 0.72 8.74
CA MET A 569 -10.49 2.02 8.22
C MET A 569 -9.60 3.14 8.78
N SER A 570 -9.04 3.97 7.92
CA SER A 570 -8.37 5.19 8.33
C SER A 570 -9.42 6.25 8.64
N TRP A 571 -9.57 6.53 9.94
CA TRP A 571 -10.54 7.50 10.43
C TRP A 571 -9.91 8.86 10.62
N THR A 572 -10.65 9.91 10.32
CA THR A 572 -10.31 11.29 10.65
C THR A 572 -11.51 11.99 11.26
N THR A 573 -11.28 13.20 11.80
CA THR A 573 -12.34 14.10 12.24
C THR A 573 -12.29 15.34 11.34
N GLY A 574 -13.43 15.76 10.82
CA GLY A 574 -13.52 16.98 10.01
C GLY A 574 -13.18 18.24 10.81
N TYR A 575 -12.75 19.29 10.12
CA TYR A 575 -12.52 20.61 10.74
C TYR A 575 -13.81 21.18 11.31
N GLY A 576 -13.73 21.73 12.54
CA GLY A 576 -14.88 22.27 13.24
C GLY A 576 -15.87 21.21 13.78
N VAL A 577 -15.53 19.94 13.67
CA VAL A 577 -16.34 18.81 14.15
C VAL A 577 -15.82 18.35 15.51
N PRO A 578 -16.69 17.96 16.46
CA PRO A 578 -16.26 17.48 17.78
C PRO A 578 -15.31 16.28 17.69
N LYS A 579 -14.29 16.26 18.54
CA LYS A 579 -13.40 15.09 18.69
C LYS A 579 -14.21 13.83 19.02
N GLY A 580 -13.79 12.69 18.48
CA GLY A 580 -14.51 11.41 18.56
C GLY A 580 -15.46 11.15 17.40
N THR A 581 -15.78 12.17 16.59
CA THR A 581 -16.53 11.97 15.36
C THR A 581 -15.62 11.33 14.31
N LYS A 582 -16.07 10.20 13.74
CA LYS A 582 -15.31 9.41 12.78
C LYS A 582 -15.79 9.66 11.36
N ARG A 583 -14.91 10.14 10.50
CA ARG A 583 -15.10 10.25 9.04
C ARG A 583 -14.18 9.25 8.33
N PRO A 584 -14.70 8.36 7.48
CA PRO A 584 -13.87 7.37 6.79
C PRO A 584 -13.07 8.02 5.66
N TRP A 585 -11.78 7.66 5.56
CA TRP A 585 -10.93 8.01 4.44
C TRP A 585 -10.76 6.84 3.47
N GLY A 586 -10.49 5.65 3.99
CA GLY A 586 -10.32 4.42 3.24
C GLY A 586 -9.63 3.36 4.08
N ASN A 587 -9.91 2.09 3.82
CA ASN A 587 -9.28 0.98 4.53
C ASN A 587 -7.79 0.94 4.18
N GLY A 588 -6.95 1.20 5.16
CA GLY A 588 -5.50 1.16 5.00
C GLY A 588 -4.86 2.39 4.38
N ASP A 589 -5.59 3.50 4.15
CA ASP A 589 -5.01 4.77 3.73
C ASP A 589 -3.98 5.25 4.75
N GLY A 590 -2.77 5.56 4.27
CA GLY A 590 -1.64 5.92 5.13
C GLY A 590 -1.09 4.78 6.01
N ARG A 591 -1.41 3.51 5.72
CA ARG A 591 -1.03 2.33 6.54
C ARG A 591 -0.43 1.22 5.69
N LEU A 592 0.78 1.39 5.23
CA LEU A 592 1.52 0.35 4.51
C LEU A 592 2.25 -0.61 5.46
N LEU A 593 2.56 -0.13 6.67
CA LEU A 593 3.16 -0.90 7.76
C LEU A 593 2.15 -1.07 8.90
N TYR A 594 2.14 -2.24 9.50
CA TYR A 594 1.42 -2.52 10.74
C TYR A 594 2.38 -2.53 11.94
N PRO A 595 1.92 -2.20 13.16
CA PRO A 595 2.70 -2.46 14.36
C PRO A 595 2.86 -3.97 14.57
N PRO A 596 3.86 -4.46 15.32
CA PRO A 596 3.91 -5.84 15.73
C PRO A 596 2.62 -6.25 16.47
N LEU A 597 2.20 -7.52 16.36
CA LEU A 597 0.97 -8.00 17.01
C LEU A 597 0.93 -7.71 18.52
N ALA A 598 2.07 -7.78 19.20
CA ALA A 598 2.19 -7.45 20.62
C ALA A 598 1.95 -5.95 20.93
N ALA A 599 1.99 -5.09 19.92
CA ALA A 599 1.75 -3.66 20.01
C ALA A 599 0.47 -3.21 19.27
N ALA A 600 -0.34 -4.14 18.78
CA ALA A 600 -1.44 -3.88 17.86
C ALA A 600 -2.51 -2.92 18.39
N ASP A 601 -2.80 -2.94 19.69
CA ASP A 601 -3.77 -2.08 20.36
C ASP A 601 -3.18 -0.73 20.85
N GLY A 602 -1.88 -0.49 20.57
CA GLY A 602 -1.17 0.72 20.99
C GLY A 602 -1.02 0.90 22.50
N ASN A 603 -1.26 -0.17 23.30
CA ASN A 603 -1.15 -0.14 24.75
C ASN A 603 -0.56 -1.45 25.31
N PRO A 604 0.64 -1.89 24.85
CA PRO A 604 1.25 -3.12 25.34
C PRO A 604 1.62 -3.01 26.82
N ALA A 605 1.73 -4.15 27.52
CA ALA A 605 2.12 -4.19 28.93
C ALA A 605 3.53 -3.62 29.19
N GLY A 606 4.45 -3.79 28.24
CA GLY A 606 5.83 -3.30 28.29
C GLY A 606 6.34 -2.89 26.92
N PRO A 607 7.60 -2.43 26.81
CA PRO A 607 8.20 -2.09 25.51
C PRO A 607 8.22 -3.30 24.57
N VAL A 608 7.76 -3.11 23.34
CA VAL A 608 7.79 -4.10 22.27
C VAL A 608 8.94 -3.76 21.32
N MET A 609 9.87 -4.68 21.13
CA MET A 609 11.08 -4.48 20.34
C MET A 609 11.08 -5.28 19.02
N ASP A 610 9.93 -5.82 18.64
CA ASP A 610 9.76 -6.56 17.39
C ASP A 610 9.75 -5.63 16.18
N ALA A 611 10.11 -6.17 14.99
CA ALA A 611 10.08 -5.44 13.74
C ALA A 611 8.63 -5.11 13.30
N PRO A 612 8.43 -4.07 12.46
CA PRO A 612 7.13 -3.81 11.86
C PRO A 612 6.65 -4.98 11.00
N VAL A 613 5.34 -5.07 10.84
CA VAL A 613 4.71 -6.06 9.95
C VAL A 613 4.38 -5.37 8.63
N PRO A 614 5.01 -5.79 7.51
CA PRO A 614 4.69 -5.26 6.19
C PRO A 614 3.32 -5.72 5.72
N SER A 615 2.75 -5.02 4.73
CA SER A 615 1.50 -5.38 4.08
C SER A 615 1.71 -5.94 2.68
N LEU A 616 0.72 -6.65 2.14
CA LEU A 616 0.66 -7.03 0.72
C LEU A 616 0.79 -5.81 -0.19
N ARG A 617 0.20 -4.68 0.19
CA ARG A 617 0.24 -3.43 -0.55
C ARG A 617 1.66 -2.85 -0.61
N LEU A 618 2.42 -2.96 0.48
CA LEU A 618 3.82 -2.55 0.54
C LEU A 618 4.70 -3.42 -0.39
N GLU A 619 4.47 -4.74 -0.44
CA GLU A 619 5.14 -5.65 -1.39
C GLU A 619 4.85 -5.22 -2.83
N MET A 620 3.58 -4.97 -3.17
CA MET A 620 3.20 -4.54 -4.54
C MET A 620 3.77 -3.16 -4.91
N LEU A 621 3.92 -2.27 -3.95
CA LEU A 621 4.57 -0.98 -4.17
C LEU A 621 6.07 -1.17 -4.45
N CYS A 622 6.75 -2.01 -3.67
CA CYS A 622 8.15 -2.36 -3.87
C CYS A 622 8.37 -3.00 -5.26
N ASP A 623 7.58 -4.03 -5.60
CA ASP A 623 7.63 -4.67 -6.91
C ASP A 623 7.45 -3.65 -8.05
N GLY A 624 6.56 -2.67 -7.87
CA GLY A 624 6.35 -1.60 -8.84
C GLY A 624 7.56 -0.68 -8.99
N ILE A 625 8.22 -0.30 -7.89
CA ILE A 625 9.44 0.52 -7.91
C ILE A 625 10.58 -0.25 -8.61
N GLU A 626 10.70 -1.55 -8.35
CA GLU A 626 11.67 -2.43 -8.99
C GLU A 626 11.34 -2.62 -10.48
N ASP A 627 10.06 -2.77 -10.88
CA ASP A 627 9.63 -2.78 -12.30
C ASP A 627 10.00 -1.47 -13.03
N TYR A 628 9.83 -0.31 -12.37
CA TYR A 628 10.24 0.97 -12.94
C TYR A 628 11.75 0.98 -13.25
N GLU A 629 12.57 0.41 -12.37
CA GLU A 629 14.01 0.30 -12.59
C GLU A 629 14.35 -0.64 -13.76
N TYR A 630 13.56 -1.69 -14.00
CA TYR A 630 13.69 -2.53 -15.21
C TYR A 630 13.54 -1.69 -16.48
N PHE A 631 12.55 -0.81 -16.55
CA PHE A 631 12.37 0.11 -17.69
C PHE A 631 13.56 1.06 -17.84
N VAL A 632 14.07 1.60 -16.73
CA VAL A 632 15.24 2.49 -16.73
C VAL A 632 16.49 1.75 -17.25
N ILE A 633 16.74 0.54 -16.77
CA ILE A 633 17.88 -0.28 -17.22
C ILE A 633 17.75 -0.58 -18.70
N LEU A 634 16.58 -1.02 -19.17
CA LEU A 634 16.36 -1.32 -20.59
C LEU A 634 16.56 -0.07 -21.46
N GLN A 635 16.01 1.08 -21.05
CA GLN A 635 16.17 2.34 -21.77
C GLN A 635 17.65 2.75 -21.89
N ARG A 636 18.42 2.67 -20.79
CA ARG A 636 19.86 2.95 -20.76
C ARG A 636 20.64 2.00 -21.69
N LEU A 637 20.33 0.71 -21.66
CA LEU A 637 20.96 -0.28 -22.53
C LEU A 637 20.67 -0.02 -24.00
N LEU A 638 19.44 0.35 -24.35
CA LEU A 638 19.07 0.71 -25.73
C LEU A 638 19.79 1.99 -26.20
N GLN A 639 19.94 2.98 -25.32
CA GLN A 639 20.72 4.20 -25.62
C GLN A 639 22.20 3.87 -25.87
N GLN A 640 22.78 2.97 -25.09
CA GLN A 640 24.20 2.59 -25.18
C GLN A 640 24.52 1.63 -26.34
N LYS A 641 23.66 0.64 -26.57
CA LYS A 641 23.92 -0.50 -27.47
C LYS A 641 22.93 -0.62 -28.63
N GLY A 642 21.85 0.14 -28.63
CA GLY A 642 20.76 0.02 -29.60
C GLY A 642 21.22 0.23 -31.06
N GLY A 643 22.26 1.04 -31.29
CA GLY A 643 22.86 1.22 -32.62
C GLY A 643 23.55 -0.01 -33.19
N SER A 644 23.93 -1.00 -32.36
CA SER A 644 24.56 -2.26 -32.77
C SER A 644 23.57 -3.41 -32.95
N LEU A 645 22.29 -3.21 -32.62
CA LEU A 645 21.24 -4.22 -32.76
C LEU A 645 20.65 -4.19 -34.17
N ASP A 646 20.20 -5.35 -34.65
CA ASP A 646 19.39 -5.40 -35.85
C ASP A 646 18.05 -4.64 -35.63
N PRO A 647 17.45 -4.06 -36.69
CA PRO A 647 16.27 -3.21 -36.56
C PRO A 647 15.07 -3.89 -35.87
N ARG A 648 14.86 -5.18 -36.13
CA ARG A 648 13.73 -5.94 -35.56
C ARG A 648 13.91 -6.18 -34.07
N THR A 649 15.10 -6.59 -33.64
CA THR A 649 15.43 -6.77 -32.21
C THR A 649 15.31 -5.44 -31.48
N ARG A 650 15.85 -4.35 -32.06
CA ARG A 650 15.71 -3.01 -31.49
C ARG A 650 14.26 -2.61 -31.32
N GLN A 651 13.45 -2.75 -32.37
CA GLN A 651 12.00 -2.41 -32.33
C GLN A 651 11.27 -3.23 -31.25
N ASN A 652 11.55 -4.54 -31.14
CA ASN A 652 10.93 -5.38 -30.12
C ASN A 652 11.29 -4.93 -28.70
N LEU A 653 12.56 -4.54 -28.47
CA LEU A 653 13.00 -4.06 -27.16
C LEU A 653 12.43 -2.66 -26.84
N GLU A 654 12.35 -1.77 -27.83
CA GLU A 654 11.69 -0.46 -27.67
C GLU A 654 10.19 -0.62 -27.35
N ALA A 655 9.52 -1.61 -27.91
CA ALA A 655 8.11 -1.90 -27.62
C ALA A 655 7.89 -2.31 -26.15
N LEU A 656 8.88 -2.96 -25.50
CA LEU A 656 8.81 -3.32 -24.08
C LEU A 656 8.83 -2.09 -23.14
N LEU A 657 9.27 -0.95 -23.60
CA LEU A 657 9.21 0.32 -22.83
C LEU A 657 7.84 0.98 -22.88
N THR A 658 6.93 0.46 -23.71
CA THR A 658 5.57 1.00 -23.87
C THR A 658 4.63 0.22 -22.93
N VAL A 659 4.04 0.93 -21.98
CA VAL A 659 3.03 0.35 -21.10
C VAL A 659 1.74 0.11 -21.89
N PRO A 660 1.12 -1.07 -21.77
CA PRO A 660 -0.15 -1.37 -22.44
C PRO A 660 -1.25 -0.36 -22.06
N ALA A 661 -2.11 -0.01 -23.01
CA ALA A 661 -3.14 1.00 -22.82
C ALA A 661 -4.11 0.66 -21.67
N GLU A 662 -4.42 -0.62 -21.48
CA GLU A 662 -5.27 -1.14 -20.41
C GLU A 662 -4.67 -0.89 -19.00
N VAL A 663 -3.36 -0.72 -18.91
CA VAL A 663 -2.65 -0.44 -17.66
C VAL A 663 -2.46 1.06 -17.47
N SER A 664 -2.24 1.81 -18.56
CA SER A 664 -1.96 3.25 -18.52
C SER A 664 -3.22 4.12 -18.46
N ALA A 665 -4.37 3.63 -18.94
CA ALA A 665 -5.66 4.30 -18.83
C ALA A 665 -6.29 3.95 -17.48
N GLY A 666 -5.97 4.70 -16.43
CA GLY A 666 -6.52 4.53 -15.09
C GLY A 666 -7.98 4.83 -14.96
#